data_d250749fc7850981bf7c8e60cfd52787
#
_entry.id   d250749fc7850981bf7c8e60cfd52787
#
_cell.length_a   1.000
_cell.length_b   1.000
_cell.length_c   1.000
_cell.angle_alpha   90.00
_cell.angle_beta   90.00
_cell.angle_gamma   90.00
#
_symmetry.space_group_name_H-M   'P 1'
#
loop_
_entity.id
_entity.type
_entity.pdbx_description
1 polymer ?
#
loop_
_entity_poly.entity_id
_entity_poly.type
_entity_poly.pdbx_seq_one_letter_code
_entity_poly.pdbx_strand_id
1 'polypeptide(L)'
;MAGNFGMQQLIPVVNKLQDAFVQMGVHMSLDLPQIAVVGGQSAGKSSVLENFVGRDFLPRGSGIVTRRPLILQLIHSNTEYAEFLHCKGKKFVDFNEVRGEIEAETDRITGSNKGISPVPINLRVYSPNVLNLTLIDLPGLTKVPIGDQPVDIEQQIKAMIFQFIRRESCLILAVTPANTDLANSDALKLAKEVDPQGLRTIGVITKLDLMDEGTDARDVLENKLLPLRRGYIGVVNRSQKDIDGRKDISAALAAERKFFLSHPSYRHIADRLGTPYLQRVLNQQLTNHIRDTLPGLRDKLQKQLLTLEKDVEQYKHFRPDDPSIKTKAMLQMIQQLQTDFERTIEGSGSAQINTNELSGGAKINRLFHERFPFEIVKMEFDEKELRREIAFAIRNIHGIRVGLFTPDMAFEAIVKKQIARLKEPSLKCVDLVVQELSNVVRVCTERMSRYPRLREETERIIMSHVRSREQQCKEQLVLFVDCELAYMNTNHEDFIGFAKLDMPAQNQSENSAKSGHRALGNQVIRKGYMCIHNLGIMKGGSRDYWFVLTSESISWFKDEEEREKKYMLPLDGLKLRDLEQGFMSRRHMFALFNPEGRNVYKDYKQLELSCETQDDVDSWKASFLRAGVYPEKTSEAANGDELFLPFPGLGGNKRSSDTSGTSSMDPQLERQVETIRNLVDSYMRIVTKTTRDLVPKTIMMMIINNAKDFINGELLAHLYASGDQSQMMEESPEEALKREEMLRMYHACKEALRIIGDVSMATVSTPVPPPVKNDWLESRLDSNPRLSPPSPGGPRRAAPAQQ
;
A
#
# COMPACT_ATOMS: atom_id res chain seq x y z
N MET A 1 37.72 -18.24 40.58
CA MET A 1 36.98 -19.02 39.56
C MET A 1 35.45 -18.80 39.57
N ALA A 2 34.93 -17.81 40.25
CA ALA A 2 33.48 -17.52 40.26
C ALA A 2 33.01 -16.55 39.14
N GLY A 3 33.94 -15.97 38.36
CA GLY A 3 33.61 -14.89 37.40
C GLY A 3 33.09 -15.35 36.03
N ASN A 4 33.03 -16.64 35.70
CA ASN A 4 32.74 -17.11 34.33
C ASN A 4 31.42 -17.83 34.20
N PHE A 5 30.67 -18.05 35.27
CA PHE A 5 29.44 -18.87 35.26
C PHE A 5 28.29 -18.18 34.46
N GLY A 6 28.16 -16.86 34.58
CA GLY A 6 27.11 -16.11 33.87
C GLY A 6 27.34 -16.02 32.36
N MET A 7 28.63 -15.93 31.94
CA MET A 7 29.00 -15.87 30.51
C MET A 7 28.82 -17.23 29.82
N GLN A 8 29.01 -18.35 30.49
CA GLN A 8 28.79 -19.68 29.90
C GLN A 8 27.32 -20.01 29.65
N GLN A 9 26.41 -19.29 30.31
CA GLN A 9 24.96 -19.49 30.12
C GLN A 9 24.35 -18.69 28.94
N LEU A 10 25.07 -17.75 28.33
CA LEU A 10 24.57 -16.92 27.24
C LEU A 10 24.18 -17.74 26.00
N ILE A 11 25.01 -18.71 25.61
CA ILE A 11 24.72 -19.56 24.44
C ILE A 11 23.49 -20.46 24.72
N PRO A 12 23.36 -21.16 25.85
CA PRO A 12 22.12 -21.88 26.20
C PRO A 12 20.86 -21.02 26.19
N VAL A 13 20.96 -19.75 26.56
CA VAL A 13 19.83 -18.81 26.55
C VAL A 13 19.38 -18.46 25.15
N VAL A 14 20.32 -18.17 24.25
CA VAL A 14 19.98 -17.96 22.83
C VAL A 14 19.31 -19.19 22.23
N ASN A 15 19.80 -20.39 22.60
CA ASN A 15 19.15 -21.63 22.15
C ASN A 15 17.72 -21.78 22.72
N LYS A 16 17.48 -21.45 23.99
CA LYS A 16 16.13 -21.44 24.59
C LYS A 16 15.21 -20.43 23.92
N LEU A 17 15.74 -19.25 23.57
CA LEU A 17 14.99 -18.26 22.78
C LEU A 17 14.58 -18.83 21.43
N GLN A 18 15.52 -19.43 20.70
CA GLN A 18 15.23 -20.09 19.43
C GLN A 18 14.17 -21.17 19.55
N ASP A 19 14.27 -21.98 20.59
CA ASP A 19 13.29 -23.05 20.88
C ASP A 19 11.89 -22.50 21.17
N ALA A 20 11.80 -21.46 22.00
CA ALA A 20 10.52 -20.84 22.36
C ALA A 20 9.78 -20.32 21.11
N PHE A 21 10.48 -19.68 20.16
CA PHE A 21 9.86 -19.22 18.92
C PHE A 21 9.45 -20.35 18.00
N VAL A 22 10.28 -21.37 17.85
CA VAL A 22 9.96 -22.54 17.02
C VAL A 22 8.78 -23.33 17.60
N GLN A 23 8.73 -23.52 18.92
CA GLN A 23 7.63 -24.24 19.58
C GLN A 23 6.29 -23.53 19.46
N MET A 24 6.30 -22.21 19.45
CA MET A 24 5.10 -21.39 19.28
C MET A 24 4.68 -21.22 17.81
N GLY A 25 5.43 -21.79 16.86
CA GLY A 25 5.14 -21.71 15.43
C GLY A 25 5.24 -20.28 14.86
N VAL A 26 5.95 -19.41 15.55
CA VAL A 26 6.10 -18.01 15.15
C VAL A 26 7.30 -17.88 14.21
N HIS A 27 7.04 -17.61 12.96
CA HIS A 27 8.07 -17.30 11.95
C HIS A 27 8.59 -15.86 12.09
N MET A 28 9.03 -15.52 13.29
CA MET A 28 9.69 -14.24 13.50
C MET A 28 11.18 -14.38 13.17
N SER A 29 11.66 -13.64 12.20
CA SER A 29 13.08 -13.56 11.86
C SER A 29 13.85 -12.81 12.94
N LEU A 30 14.03 -13.45 14.09
CA LEU A 30 14.94 -12.92 15.11
C LEU A 30 16.37 -13.12 14.63
N ASP A 31 17.11 -12.03 14.60
CA ASP A 31 18.53 -12.04 14.28
C ASP A 31 19.33 -12.52 15.51
N LEU A 32 19.18 -13.82 15.85
CA LEU A 32 19.91 -14.42 16.96
C LEU A 32 21.38 -14.57 16.61
N PRO A 33 22.30 -14.31 17.57
CA PRO A 33 23.73 -14.51 17.37
C PRO A 33 24.08 -15.99 17.14
N GLN A 34 24.77 -16.26 16.05
CA GLN A 34 25.19 -17.61 15.64
C GLN A 34 26.41 -17.54 14.73
N ILE A 35 27.06 -18.66 14.46
CA ILE A 35 28.25 -18.74 13.61
C ILE A 35 27.89 -19.47 12.31
N ALA A 36 27.98 -18.81 11.16
CA ALA A 36 27.80 -19.44 9.85
C ALA A 36 29.15 -19.94 9.32
N VAL A 37 29.21 -21.22 8.96
CA VAL A 37 30.38 -21.86 8.37
C VAL A 37 30.32 -21.76 6.85
N VAL A 38 31.24 -21.00 6.27
CA VAL A 38 31.28 -20.71 4.82
C VAL A 38 32.58 -21.24 4.23
N GLY A 39 32.51 -21.87 3.06
CA GLY A 39 33.70 -22.35 2.38
C GLY A 39 33.38 -23.07 1.08
N GLY A 40 34.37 -23.18 0.22
CA GLY A 40 34.24 -23.95 -1.01
C GLY A 40 33.93 -25.42 -0.78
N GLN A 41 33.53 -26.10 -1.84
CA GLN A 41 33.39 -27.54 -1.80
C GLN A 41 34.73 -28.19 -1.46
N SER A 42 34.72 -29.19 -0.59
CA SER A 42 35.93 -29.89 -0.11
C SER A 42 36.95 -29.01 0.65
N ALA A 43 36.59 -27.81 1.10
CA ALA A 43 37.43 -26.95 1.95
C ALA A 43 37.66 -27.53 3.36
N GLY A 44 36.94 -28.58 3.76
CA GLY A 44 37.12 -29.25 5.07
C GLY A 44 36.11 -28.76 6.13
N LYS A 45 35.00 -28.07 5.77
CA LYS A 45 33.96 -27.59 6.70
C LYS A 45 33.41 -28.70 7.60
N SER A 46 32.85 -29.75 6.99
CA SER A 46 32.24 -30.88 7.73
C SER A 46 33.25 -31.60 8.62
N SER A 47 34.52 -31.73 8.18
CA SER A 47 35.54 -32.34 9.02
C SER A 47 35.91 -31.48 10.25
N VAL A 48 35.91 -30.16 10.13
CA VAL A 48 36.09 -29.25 11.26
C VAL A 48 34.93 -29.42 12.28
N LEU A 49 33.66 -29.50 11.80
CA LEU A 49 32.50 -29.69 12.65
C LEU A 49 32.48 -31.05 13.34
N GLU A 50 32.83 -32.15 12.64
CA GLU A 50 32.98 -33.49 13.22
C GLU A 50 34.08 -33.51 14.27
N ASN A 51 35.20 -32.84 14.08
CA ASN A 51 36.26 -32.72 15.06
C ASN A 51 35.82 -32.00 16.33
N PHE A 52 34.84 -31.06 16.25
CA PHE A 52 34.27 -30.41 17.45
C PHE A 52 33.45 -31.38 18.31
N VAL A 53 32.74 -32.28 17.65
CA VAL A 53 31.89 -33.28 18.30
C VAL A 53 32.71 -34.49 18.75
N GLY A 54 33.78 -34.82 18.05
CA GLY A 54 34.57 -36.02 18.27
C GLY A 54 33.95 -37.28 17.68
N ARG A 55 32.95 -37.14 16.78
CA ARG A 55 32.21 -38.23 16.16
C ARG A 55 31.97 -37.93 14.68
N ASP A 56 31.89 -39.02 13.88
CA ASP A 56 31.54 -38.97 12.47
C ASP A 56 30.03 -39.04 12.31
N PHE A 57 29.39 -37.93 11.96
CA PHE A 57 27.91 -37.86 11.88
C PHE A 57 27.40 -37.09 10.66
N LEU A 58 28.27 -36.41 9.94
CA LEU A 58 27.85 -35.64 8.74
C LEU A 58 27.86 -36.53 7.50
N PRO A 59 26.91 -36.31 6.57
CA PRO A 59 26.90 -36.99 5.29
C PRO A 59 28.21 -36.76 4.51
N ARG A 60 28.63 -37.76 3.75
CA ARG A 60 29.81 -37.72 2.91
C ARG A 60 29.52 -38.25 1.51
N GLY A 61 30.17 -37.75 0.51
CA GLY A 61 29.96 -38.21 -0.85
C GLY A 61 30.60 -37.30 -1.88
N SER A 62 30.41 -37.62 -3.15
CA SER A 62 30.81 -36.80 -4.31
C SER A 62 29.70 -35.76 -4.62
N GLY A 63 30.09 -34.55 -5.01
CA GLY A 63 29.14 -33.47 -5.34
C GLY A 63 28.75 -32.65 -4.12
N ILE A 64 27.58 -31.97 -4.18
CA ILE A 64 27.04 -31.18 -3.09
C ILE A 64 26.44 -32.13 -2.06
N VAL A 65 27.12 -32.34 -0.97
CA VAL A 65 26.71 -33.23 0.11
C VAL A 65 25.76 -32.50 1.08
N THR A 66 26.14 -31.29 1.51
CA THR A 66 25.27 -30.42 2.33
C THR A 66 24.33 -29.66 1.42
N ARG A 67 23.06 -30.11 1.31
CA ARG A 67 22.05 -29.54 0.42
C ARG A 67 21.04 -28.63 1.14
N ARG A 68 21.09 -28.62 2.45
CA ARG A 68 20.26 -27.78 3.33
C ARG A 68 21.16 -27.20 4.44
N PRO A 69 20.89 -26.00 4.95
CA PRO A 69 21.56 -25.49 6.13
C PRO A 69 21.33 -26.42 7.32
N LEU A 70 22.41 -26.77 8.03
CA LEU A 70 22.34 -27.56 9.25
C LEU A 70 22.69 -26.66 10.44
N ILE A 71 21.70 -26.38 11.28
CA ILE A 71 21.89 -25.66 12.55
C ILE A 71 22.31 -26.69 13.60
N LEU A 72 23.58 -26.68 13.95
CA LEU A 72 24.20 -27.56 14.91
C LEU A 72 24.34 -26.85 16.25
N GLN A 73 23.62 -27.31 17.26
CA GLN A 73 23.71 -26.83 18.62
C GLN A 73 24.51 -27.85 19.46
N LEU A 74 25.68 -27.50 19.88
CA LEU A 74 26.53 -28.29 20.76
C LEU A 74 26.21 -27.88 22.19
N ILE A 75 25.90 -28.89 23.04
CA ILE A 75 25.50 -28.68 24.45
C ILE A 75 26.31 -29.57 25.33
N HIS A 76 27.06 -28.98 26.24
CA HIS A 76 27.80 -29.73 27.22
C HIS A 76 26.86 -30.48 28.15
N SER A 77 27.00 -31.83 28.22
CA SER A 77 26.16 -32.70 29.03
C SER A 77 26.96 -33.93 29.44
N ASN A 78 26.62 -34.53 30.60
CA ASN A 78 27.28 -35.75 31.09
C ASN A 78 26.92 -37.00 30.25
N THR A 79 25.92 -36.95 29.40
CA THR A 79 25.47 -38.04 28.52
C THR A 79 25.67 -37.65 27.06
N GLU A 80 26.08 -38.64 26.21
CA GLU A 80 26.28 -38.43 24.79
C GLU A 80 25.10 -38.96 23.99
N TYR A 81 24.39 -38.04 23.29
CA TYR A 81 23.27 -38.35 22.38
C TYR A 81 22.97 -37.14 21.50
N ALA A 82 22.17 -37.37 20.47
CA ALA A 82 21.69 -36.30 19.61
C ALA A 82 20.16 -36.26 19.51
N GLU A 83 19.60 -35.09 19.22
CA GLU A 83 18.17 -34.88 19.02
C GLU A 83 17.91 -34.00 17.81
N PHE A 84 16.92 -34.33 17.01
CA PHE A 84 16.41 -33.48 15.94
C PHE A 84 15.11 -32.81 16.38
N LEU A 85 14.93 -31.56 15.97
CA LEU A 85 13.72 -30.81 16.32
C LEU A 85 12.46 -31.37 15.62
N HIS A 86 12.61 -31.93 14.43
CA HIS A 86 11.53 -32.56 13.68
C HIS A 86 11.17 -33.97 14.19
N CYS A 87 12.07 -34.63 14.90
CA CYS A 87 11.84 -35.94 15.54
C CYS A 87 11.66 -35.79 17.06
N LYS A 88 10.54 -35.16 17.50
CA LYS A 88 10.31 -34.89 18.94
C LYS A 88 10.36 -36.16 19.76
N GLY A 89 11.21 -36.15 20.80
CA GLY A 89 11.31 -37.22 21.79
C GLY A 89 12.21 -38.41 21.42
N LYS A 90 12.73 -38.50 20.18
CA LYS A 90 13.68 -39.54 19.78
C LYS A 90 15.10 -39.11 20.10
N LYS A 91 15.81 -39.89 20.89
CA LYS A 91 17.24 -39.72 21.20
C LYS A 91 18.06 -40.67 20.33
N PHE A 92 19.03 -40.11 19.64
CA PHE A 92 19.95 -40.87 18.81
C PHE A 92 21.27 -41.02 19.55
N VAL A 93 21.61 -42.22 19.91
CA VAL A 93 22.85 -42.58 20.62
C VAL A 93 23.92 -43.02 19.61
N ASP A 94 23.52 -43.63 18.52
CA ASP A 94 24.43 -43.96 17.39
C ASP A 94 24.48 -42.80 16.39
N PHE A 95 25.67 -42.28 16.18
CA PHE A 95 25.91 -41.17 15.25
C PHE A 95 25.81 -41.58 13.75
N ASN A 96 25.82 -42.90 13.46
CA ASN A 96 25.46 -43.38 12.12
C ASN A 96 23.97 -43.19 11.83
N GLU A 97 23.11 -43.39 12.84
CA GLU A 97 21.67 -43.08 12.72
C GLU A 97 21.44 -41.58 12.52
N VAL A 98 22.25 -40.73 13.20
CA VAL A 98 22.20 -39.25 13.01
C VAL A 98 22.50 -38.89 11.55
N ARG A 99 23.51 -39.51 10.95
CA ARG A 99 23.86 -39.33 9.54
C ARG A 99 22.69 -39.73 8.63
N GLY A 100 22.16 -40.92 8.85
CA GLY A 100 21.01 -41.42 8.06
C GLY A 100 19.78 -40.53 8.15
N GLU A 101 19.50 -39.98 9.36
CA GLU A 101 18.38 -39.04 9.54
C GLU A 101 18.61 -37.70 8.80
N ILE A 102 19.84 -37.18 8.81
CA ILE A 102 20.17 -35.96 8.03
C ILE A 102 19.94 -36.20 6.55
N GLU A 103 20.36 -37.35 6.03
CA GLU A 103 20.16 -37.74 4.62
C GLU A 103 18.66 -37.91 4.31
N ALA A 104 17.94 -38.67 5.10
CA ALA A 104 16.50 -38.90 4.94
C ALA A 104 15.66 -37.61 4.98
N GLU A 105 15.95 -36.73 5.96
CA GLU A 105 15.24 -35.44 6.09
C GLU A 105 15.62 -34.47 4.95
N THR A 106 16.84 -34.55 4.46
CA THR A 106 17.25 -33.79 3.29
C THR A 106 16.49 -34.26 2.04
N ASP A 107 16.45 -35.57 1.81
CA ASP A 107 15.76 -36.15 0.64
C ASP A 107 14.24 -35.96 0.71
N ARG A 108 13.65 -35.95 1.90
CA ARG A 108 12.23 -35.68 2.11
C ARG A 108 11.79 -34.32 1.58
N ILE A 109 12.63 -33.28 1.72
CA ILE A 109 12.29 -31.91 1.31
C ILE A 109 12.84 -31.58 -0.08
N THR A 110 14.08 -32.01 -0.40
CA THR A 110 14.72 -31.69 -1.69
C THR A 110 14.37 -32.68 -2.80
N GLY A 111 13.74 -33.82 -2.46
CA GLY A 111 13.47 -34.90 -3.38
C GLY A 111 14.75 -35.67 -3.75
N SER A 112 14.59 -36.73 -4.58
CA SER A 112 15.70 -37.50 -5.13
C SER A 112 16.55 -36.71 -6.13
N ASN A 113 16.04 -35.60 -6.63
CA ASN A 113 16.77 -34.67 -7.48
C ASN A 113 17.73 -33.86 -6.62
N LYS A 114 19.00 -33.81 -7.00
CA LYS A 114 20.11 -33.14 -6.29
C LYS A 114 19.95 -31.62 -6.05
N GLY A 115 18.71 -31.15 -5.81
CA GLY A 115 18.35 -29.78 -5.50
C GLY A 115 18.77 -29.37 -4.09
N ILE A 116 18.70 -28.05 -3.82
CA ILE A 116 18.98 -27.46 -2.51
C ILE A 116 17.71 -26.84 -1.93
N SER A 117 17.63 -26.71 -0.60
CA SER A 117 16.50 -26.03 0.07
C SER A 117 17.01 -25.09 1.16
N PRO A 118 16.45 -23.87 1.30
CA PRO A 118 16.83 -22.93 2.33
C PRO A 118 16.30 -23.30 3.73
N VAL A 119 15.42 -24.30 3.84
CA VAL A 119 14.85 -24.73 5.12
C VAL A 119 15.90 -25.47 5.95
N PRO A 120 16.30 -24.97 7.14
CA PRO A 120 17.35 -25.59 7.93
C PRO A 120 16.91 -26.90 8.59
N ILE A 121 17.89 -27.78 8.83
CA ILE A 121 17.75 -28.93 9.75
C ILE A 121 18.31 -28.50 11.10
N ASN A 122 17.57 -28.71 12.19
CA ASN A 122 18.03 -28.39 13.54
C ASN A 122 18.46 -29.68 14.25
N LEU A 123 19.75 -29.76 14.56
CA LEU A 123 20.40 -30.87 15.26
C LEU A 123 21.00 -30.38 16.57
N ARG A 124 20.69 -31.04 17.65
CA ARG A 124 21.32 -30.87 18.98
C ARG A 124 22.20 -32.06 19.31
N VAL A 125 23.43 -31.77 19.69
CA VAL A 125 24.37 -32.80 20.14
C VAL A 125 24.74 -32.52 21.57
N TYR A 126 24.45 -33.46 22.45
CA TYR A 126 24.80 -33.45 23.85
C TYR A 126 26.03 -34.34 24.04
N SER A 127 27.10 -33.82 24.62
CA SER A 127 28.32 -34.62 24.89
C SER A 127 29.15 -33.96 26.01
N PRO A 128 29.89 -34.71 26.79
CA PRO A 128 30.80 -34.18 27.81
C PRO A 128 32.06 -33.55 27.17
N ASN A 129 32.33 -33.85 25.90
CA ASN A 129 33.56 -33.43 25.20
C ASN A 129 33.35 -32.13 24.39
N VAL A 130 32.14 -31.57 24.34
CA VAL A 130 31.84 -30.36 23.56
C VAL A 130 31.72 -29.14 24.46
N LEU A 131 32.05 -27.97 23.94
CA LEU A 131 31.71 -26.69 24.52
C LEU A 131 30.35 -26.23 23.91
N ASN A 132 29.58 -25.47 24.70
CA ASN A 132 28.34 -24.88 24.19
C ASN A 132 28.64 -23.98 22.98
N LEU A 133 28.06 -24.31 21.82
CA LEU A 133 28.31 -23.61 20.58
C LEU A 133 27.14 -23.80 19.60
N THR A 134 26.76 -22.75 18.87
CA THR A 134 25.74 -22.83 17.84
C THR A 134 26.38 -22.46 16.49
N LEU A 135 26.39 -23.42 15.60
CA LEU A 135 27.00 -23.34 14.27
C LEU A 135 25.95 -23.62 13.18
N ILE A 136 26.10 -22.97 12.04
CA ILE A 136 25.29 -23.27 10.87
C ILE A 136 26.22 -23.79 9.77
N ASP A 137 26.15 -25.07 9.45
CA ASP A 137 26.82 -25.63 8.28
C ASP A 137 26.03 -25.27 7.03
N LEU A 138 26.66 -24.52 6.12
CA LEU A 138 26.08 -24.08 4.87
C LEU A 138 26.62 -24.91 3.70
N PRO A 139 25.82 -25.05 2.62
CA PRO A 139 26.29 -25.73 1.41
C PRO A 139 27.64 -25.22 0.93
N GLY A 140 28.48 -26.10 0.42
CA GLY A 140 29.76 -25.73 -0.17
C GLY A 140 29.57 -24.95 -1.44
N LEU A 141 30.36 -23.85 -1.57
CA LEU A 141 30.36 -23.08 -2.82
C LEU A 141 30.85 -23.95 -3.98
N THR A 142 30.03 -24.03 -5.02
CA THR A 142 30.38 -24.70 -6.28
C THR A 142 30.28 -23.72 -7.43
N LYS A 143 31.15 -23.84 -8.42
CA LYS A 143 31.20 -22.94 -9.59
C LYS A 143 30.55 -23.56 -10.82
N VAL A 144 30.47 -24.88 -10.84
CA VAL A 144 30.00 -25.63 -12.01
C VAL A 144 28.94 -26.63 -11.56
N PRO A 145 27.78 -26.68 -12.20
CA PRO A 145 26.78 -27.70 -11.93
C PRO A 145 27.29 -29.08 -12.36
N ILE A 146 27.05 -30.10 -11.54
CA ILE A 146 27.46 -31.49 -11.79
C ILE A 146 26.25 -32.40 -11.91
N GLY A 147 26.11 -33.11 -13.04
CA GLY A 147 24.97 -34.03 -13.27
C GLY A 147 23.65 -33.29 -13.43
N ASP A 148 22.62 -33.74 -12.73
CA ASP A 148 21.24 -33.20 -12.82
C ASP A 148 21.01 -31.89 -12.02
N GLN A 149 22.06 -31.19 -11.62
CA GLN A 149 21.94 -29.93 -10.87
C GLN A 149 21.45 -28.79 -11.78
N PRO A 150 20.63 -27.85 -11.24
CA PRO A 150 20.23 -26.66 -11.98
C PRO A 150 21.41 -25.83 -12.47
N VAL A 151 21.29 -25.21 -13.64
CA VAL A 151 22.35 -24.40 -14.25
C VAL A 151 22.71 -23.18 -13.35
N ASP A 152 21.75 -22.71 -12.57
CA ASP A 152 21.88 -21.57 -11.64
C ASP A 152 22.24 -21.96 -10.20
N ILE A 153 22.71 -23.20 -9.96
CA ILE A 153 23.03 -23.73 -8.63
C ILE A 153 24.00 -22.83 -7.84
N GLU A 154 24.99 -22.23 -8.51
CA GLU A 154 25.94 -21.29 -7.88
C GLU A 154 25.19 -20.10 -7.28
N GLN A 155 24.27 -19.49 -8.04
CA GLN A 155 23.49 -18.34 -7.60
C GLN A 155 22.53 -18.72 -6.46
N GLN A 156 21.92 -19.89 -6.54
CA GLN A 156 21.04 -20.39 -5.47
C GLN A 156 21.80 -20.61 -4.18
N ILE A 157 22.97 -21.24 -4.23
CA ILE A 157 23.84 -21.46 -3.05
C ILE A 157 24.30 -20.10 -2.49
N LYS A 158 24.75 -19.19 -3.34
CA LYS A 158 25.20 -17.85 -2.93
C LYS A 158 24.05 -17.06 -2.26
N ALA A 159 22.87 -17.08 -2.84
CA ALA A 159 21.68 -16.46 -2.26
C ALA A 159 21.32 -17.05 -0.88
N MET A 160 21.37 -18.37 -0.74
CA MET A 160 21.14 -19.06 0.52
C MET A 160 22.19 -18.68 1.58
N ILE A 161 23.47 -18.65 1.24
CA ILE A 161 24.54 -18.25 2.16
C ILE A 161 24.30 -16.81 2.62
N PHE A 162 23.94 -15.90 1.72
CA PHE A 162 23.67 -14.49 2.07
C PHE A 162 22.49 -14.30 3.02
N GLN A 163 21.48 -15.17 3.01
CA GLN A 163 20.38 -15.10 4.00
C GLN A 163 20.88 -15.19 5.45
N PHE A 164 21.99 -15.88 5.68
CA PHE A 164 22.60 -16.03 6.98
C PHE A 164 23.67 -14.99 7.26
N ILE A 165 24.63 -14.79 6.36
CA ILE A 165 25.83 -13.98 6.63
C ILE A 165 25.61 -12.46 6.48
N ARG A 166 24.51 -11.99 5.85
CA ARG A 166 24.17 -10.55 5.81
C ARG A 166 23.71 -10.01 7.17
N ARG A 167 23.24 -10.88 8.05
CA ARG A 167 22.80 -10.48 9.39
C ARG A 167 24.01 -10.04 10.22
N GLU A 168 23.95 -8.85 10.78
CA GLU A 168 25.03 -8.32 11.63
C GLU A 168 25.27 -9.17 12.89
N SER A 169 24.23 -9.86 13.37
CA SER A 169 24.30 -10.80 14.50
C SER A 169 25.03 -12.10 14.18
N CYS A 170 25.35 -12.38 12.91
CA CYS A 170 25.99 -13.62 12.49
C CYS A 170 27.52 -13.44 12.39
N LEU A 171 28.29 -14.26 13.12
CA LEU A 171 29.71 -14.42 12.94
C LEU A 171 29.98 -15.32 11.73
N ILE A 172 31.01 -15.02 10.95
CA ILE A 172 31.37 -15.77 9.74
C ILE A 172 32.63 -16.58 10.01
N LEU A 173 32.53 -17.91 9.89
CA LEU A 173 33.67 -18.81 9.92
C LEU A 173 34.06 -19.14 8.49
N ALA A 174 35.08 -18.44 7.98
CA ALA A 174 35.56 -18.60 6.60
C ALA A 174 36.61 -19.72 6.52
N VAL A 175 36.18 -20.88 6.01
CA VAL A 175 37.06 -22.07 5.89
C VAL A 175 37.71 -22.11 4.52
N THR A 176 39.05 -22.06 4.54
CA THR A 176 39.91 -22.03 3.32
C THR A 176 41.01 -23.07 3.41
N PRO A 177 41.22 -23.88 2.37
CA PRO A 177 42.38 -24.81 2.35
C PRO A 177 43.71 -24.08 2.10
N ALA A 178 44.76 -24.51 2.81
CA ALA A 178 46.11 -23.90 2.72
C ALA A 178 46.83 -24.16 1.40
N ASN A 179 46.52 -25.27 0.74
CA ASN A 179 47.10 -25.68 -0.53
C ASN A 179 46.52 -24.96 -1.77
N THR A 180 45.84 -23.84 -1.55
CA THR A 180 45.32 -22.96 -2.61
C THR A 180 45.64 -21.51 -2.25
N ASP A 181 45.84 -20.67 -3.26
CA ASP A 181 46.09 -19.26 -3.02
C ASP A 181 44.91 -18.60 -2.25
N LEU A 182 45.23 -17.91 -1.16
CA LEU A 182 44.27 -17.22 -0.31
C LEU A 182 43.42 -16.19 -1.09
N ALA A 183 44.01 -15.56 -2.12
CA ALA A 183 43.29 -14.62 -2.98
C ALA A 183 42.13 -15.25 -3.76
N ASN A 184 42.19 -16.57 -3.98
CA ASN A 184 41.14 -17.34 -4.65
C ASN A 184 40.11 -17.93 -3.71
N SER A 185 40.20 -17.66 -2.41
CA SER A 185 39.24 -18.14 -1.43
C SER A 185 37.82 -17.57 -1.64
N ASP A 186 36.90 -18.41 -2.06
CA ASP A 186 35.51 -18.02 -2.24
C ASP A 186 34.84 -17.67 -0.89
N ALA A 187 35.24 -18.32 0.20
CA ALA A 187 34.77 -18.00 1.56
C ALA A 187 35.17 -16.57 1.98
N LEU A 188 36.40 -16.18 1.76
CA LEU A 188 36.86 -14.84 2.10
C LEU A 188 36.32 -13.77 1.16
N LYS A 189 36.07 -14.10 -0.12
CA LYS A 189 35.36 -13.21 -1.05
C LYS A 189 33.95 -12.88 -0.58
N LEU A 190 33.15 -13.90 -0.22
CA LEU A 190 31.80 -13.70 0.29
C LEU A 190 31.80 -12.97 1.64
N ALA A 191 32.73 -13.34 2.53
CA ALA A 191 32.86 -12.65 3.81
C ALA A 191 33.16 -11.16 3.62
N LYS A 192 34.09 -10.82 2.70
CA LYS A 192 34.47 -9.42 2.40
C LYS A 192 33.30 -8.61 1.79
N GLU A 193 32.40 -9.25 1.05
CA GLU A 193 31.23 -8.61 0.46
C GLU A 193 30.25 -8.11 1.55
N VAL A 194 30.09 -8.85 2.66
CA VAL A 194 29.16 -8.53 3.75
C VAL A 194 29.83 -7.98 5.02
N ASP A 195 31.12 -8.17 5.15
CA ASP A 195 31.97 -7.69 6.26
C ASP A 195 33.28 -7.10 5.70
N PRO A 196 33.23 -5.95 4.99
CA PRO A 196 34.40 -5.35 4.34
C PRO A 196 35.56 -5.05 5.28
N GLN A 197 35.26 -4.78 6.55
CA GLN A 197 36.24 -4.46 7.58
C GLN A 197 36.76 -5.69 8.36
N GLY A 198 36.22 -6.90 8.06
CA GLY A 198 36.64 -8.13 8.74
C GLY A 198 36.35 -8.16 10.25
N LEU A 199 35.30 -7.45 10.72
CA LEU A 199 35.01 -7.30 12.15
C LEU A 199 34.38 -8.55 12.78
N ARG A 200 33.61 -9.30 11.97
CA ARG A 200 32.88 -10.50 12.44
C ARG A 200 33.29 -11.78 11.70
N THR A 201 34.37 -11.71 10.91
CA THR A 201 34.91 -12.85 10.19
C THR A 201 36.07 -13.48 10.95
N ILE A 202 36.09 -14.81 11.04
CA ILE A 202 37.15 -15.64 11.60
C ILE A 202 37.65 -16.51 10.47
N GLY A 203 38.94 -16.47 10.17
CA GLY A 203 39.55 -17.33 9.15
C GLY A 203 39.96 -18.68 9.72
N VAL A 204 39.61 -19.76 9.03
CA VAL A 204 40.11 -21.12 9.34
C VAL A 204 40.88 -21.65 8.16
N ILE A 205 42.14 -21.96 8.39
CA ILE A 205 43.02 -22.54 7.37
C ILE A 205 43.14 -24.04 7.61
N THR A 206 42.65 -24.83 6.64
CA THR A 206 42.68 -26.29 6.68
C THR A 206 43.76 -26.83 5.77
N LYS A 207 44.09 -28.12 5.83
CA LYS A 207 45.01 -28.83 4.92
C LYS A 207 46.44 -28.29 4.94
N LEU A 208 46.89 -27.82 6.09
CA LEU A 208 48.27 -27.32 6.27
C LEU A 208 49.32 -28.41 6.07
N ASP A 209 48.93 -29.65 6.28
CA ASP A 209 49.71 -30.88 6.07
C ASP A 209 49.85 -31.27 4.60
N LEU A 210 49.11 -30.64 3.69
CA LEU A 210 49.14 -30.87 2.25
C LEU A 210 49.82 -29.74 1.45
N MET A 211 50.52 -28.85 2.14
CA MET A 211 51.33 -27.83 1.47
C MET A 211 52.64 -28.43 0.91
N ASP A 212 53.10 -27.89 -0.19
CA ASP A 212 54.32 -28.34 -0.84
C ASP A 212 55.57 -28.06 0.04
N GLU A 213 56.59 -28.91 -0.07
CA GLU A 213 57.85 -28.72 0.65
C GLU A 213 58.48 -27.35 0.34
N GLY A 214 58.80 -26.58 1.40
CA GLY A 214 59.32 -25.22 1.28
C GLY A 214 58.29 -24.10 1.22
N THR A 215 56.98 -24.43 1.24
CA THR A 215 55.90 -23.45 1.38
C THR A 215 55.29 -23.53 2.75
N ASP A 216 54.84 -22.40 3.28
CA ASP A 216 54.10 -22.36 4.55
C ASP A 216 52.99 -21.28 4.57
N ALA A 217 52.08 -21.41 5.48
CA ALA A 217 50.95 -20.47 5.69
C ALA A 217 51.24 -19.49 6.85
N ARG A 218 52.47 -19.30 7.25
CA ARG A 218 52.84 -18.50 8.43
C ARG A 218 52.32 -17.08 8.35
N ASP A 219 52.49 -16.38 7.23
CA ASP A 219 52.07 -14.98 7.09
C ASP A 219 50.55 -14.83 7.10
N VAL A 220 49.82 -15.87 6.68
CA VAL A 220 48.36 -15.92 6.81
C VAL A 220 47.95 -16.10 8.28
N LEU A 221 48.55 -17.07 8.95
CA LEU A 221 48.25 -17.38 10.37
C LEU A 221 48.67 -16.26 11.31
N GLU A 222 49.73 -15.51 10.97
CA GLU A 222 50.16 -14.29 11.67
C GLU A 222 49.33 -13.05 11.27
N ASN A 223 48.27 -13.23 10.46
CA ASN A 223 47.37 -12.16 10.05
C ASN A 223 47.98 -11.00 9.22
N LYS A 224 49.05 -11.27 8.46
CA LYS A 224 49.79 -10.26 7.69
C LYS A 224 49.24 -10.03 6.26
N LEU A 225 48.82 -11.10 5.57
CA LEU A 225 48.41 -11.02 4.14
C LEU A 225 47.05 -10.43 3.91
N LEU A 226 46.01 -10.90 4.61
CA LEU A 226 44.66 -10.38 4.55
C LEU A 226 44.14 -10.22 5.99
N PRO A 227 44.38 -9.09 6.62
CA PRO A 227 44.11 -8.93 8.06
C PRO A 227 42.64 -9.00 8.36
N LEU A 228 42.27 -9.89 9.30
CA LEU A 228 40.94 -10.01 9.91
C LEU A 228 41.03 -9.57 11.38
N ARG A 229 40.03 -8.84 11.88
CA ARG A 229 40.03 -8.42 13.29
C ARG A 229 40.15 -9.60 14.26
N ARG A 230 39.55 -10.75 13.89
CA ARG A 230 39.53 -11.98 14.68
C ARG A 230 40.60 -12.98 14.31
N GLY A 231 41.40 -12.66 13.28
CA GLY A 231 42.58 -13.44 12.87
C GLY A 231 42.27 -14.77 12.20
N TYR A 232 43.30 -15.58 12.04
CA TYR A 232 43.24 -16.90 11.41
C TYR A 232 43.67 -17.98 12.36
N ILE A 233 43.06 -19.17 12.25
CA ILE A 233 43.41 -20.35 13.02
C ILE A 233 43.63 -21.51 12.06
N GLY A 234 44.79 -22.13 12.14
CA GLY A 234 45.12 -23.31 11.37
C GLY A 234 44.66 -24.59 12.03
N VAL A 235 44.09 -25.50 11.24
CA VAL A 235 43.66 -26.84 11.68
C VAL A 235 44.10 -27.90 10.69
N VAL A 236 44.37 -29.12 11.19
CA VAL A 236 44.69 -30.27 10.37
C VAL A 236 43.65 -31.35 10.58
N ASN A 237 42.83 -31.57 9.57
CA ASN A 237 41.80 -32.57 9.57
C ASN A 237 42.35 -33.94 9.14
N ARG A 238 41.57 -35.00 9.36
CA ARG A 238 41.87 -36.35 8.82
C ARG A 238 41.92 -36.33 7.30
N SER A 239 42.90 -37.04 6.73
CA SER A 239 42.96 -37.30 5.29
C SER A 239 41.84 -38.28 4.87
N GLN A 240 41.56 -38.35 3.56
CA GLN A 240 40.59 -39.35 3.07
C GLN A 240 41.01 -40.77 3.44
N LYS A 241 42.31 -41.06 3.39
CA LYS A 241 42.90 -42.35 3.76
C LYS A 241 42.70 -42.66 5.26
N ASP A 242 42.80 -41.64 6.14
CA ASP A 242 42.52 -41.79 7.57
C ASP A 242 41.02 -42.08 7.85
N ILE A 243 40.18 -41.45 7.04
CA ILE A 243 38.70 -41.65 7.16
C ILE A 243 38.33 -43.08 6.70
N ASP A 244 38.82 -43.49 5.54
CA ASP A 244 38.58 -44.83 4.98
C ASP A 244 39.15 -45.92 5.90
N GLY A 245 40.30 -45.63 6.54
CA GLY A 245 40.96 -46.46 7.55
C GLY A 245 40.28 -46.42 8.94
N ARG A 246 39.14 -45.67 9.12
CA ARG A 246 38.44 -45.52 10.41
C ARG A 246 39.28 -45.02 11.53
N LYS A 247 40.26 -44.17 11.27
CA LYS A 247 41.08 -43.55 12.31
C LYS A 247 40.21 -42.70 13.23
N ASP A 248 40.31 -43.00 14.54
CA ASP A 248 39.60 -42.28 15.57
C ASP A 248 39.92 -40.78 15.60
N ILE A 249 38.91 -39.93 15.89
CA ILE A 249 39.08 -38.46 15.89
C ILE A 249 40.01 -38.03 17.03
N SER A 250 40.02 -38.69 18.18
CA SER A 250 40.97 -38.39 19.27
C SER A 250 42.40 -38.62 18.87
N ALA A 251 42.68 -39.69 18.12
CA ALA A 251 44.00 -39.96 17.56
C ALA A 251 44.40 -38.95 16.48
N ALA A 252 43.39 -38.45 15.69
CA ALA A 252 43.63 -37.41 14.74
C ALA A 252 43.99 -36.05 15.39
N LEU A 253 43.30 -35.66 16.46
CA LEU A 253 43.59 -34.46 17.24
C LEU A 253 44.97 -34.52 17.87
N ALA A 254 45.41 -35.71 18.38
CA ALA A 254 46.77 -35.90 18.85
C ALA A 254 47.83 -35.74 17.74
N ALA A 255 47.52 -36.26 16.53
CA ALA A 255 48.37 -36.11 15.36
C ALA A 255 48.44 -34.63 14.90
N GLU A 256 47.32 -33.91 14.90
CA GLU A 256 47.26 -32.46 14.63
C GLU A 256 48.18 -31.67 15.57
N ARG A 257 48.08 -31.93 16.88
CA ARG A 257 48.95 -31.29 17.88
C ARG A 257 50.43 -31.60 17.64
N LYS A 258 50.74 -32.88 17.35
CA LYS A 258 52.12 -33.31 17.03
C LYS A 258 52.65 -32.57 15.80
N PHE A 259 51.81 -32.44 14.75
CA PHE A 259 52.18 -31.71 13.49
C PHE A 259 52.58 -30.26 13.83
N PHE A 260 51.74 -29.50 14.53
CA PHE A 260 52.08 -28.11 14.87
C PHE A 260 53.28 -27.93 15.74
N LEU A 261 53.56 -28.85 16.68
CA LEU A 261 54.69 -28.79 17.55
C LEU A 261 56.03 -29.17 16.83
N SER A 262 55.96 -30.06 15.84
CA SER A 262 57.12 -30.54 15.10
C SER A 262 57.46 -29.67 13.86
N HIS A 263 56.50 -28.95 13.29
CA HIS A 263 56.75 -28.15 12.09
C HIS A 263 57.52 -26.86 12.38
N PRO A 264 58.63 -26.61 11.66
CA PRO A 264 59.51 -25.47 11.92
C PRO A 264 58.80 -24.12 11.89
N SER A 265 57.94 -23.90 10.89
CA SER A 265 57.22 -22.63 10.65
C SER A 265 56.09 -22.38 11.64
N TYR A 266 55.53 -23.43 12.27
CA TYR A 266 54.32 -23.29 13.14
C TYR A 266 54.59 -23.50 14.60
N ARG A 267 55.75 -24.04 14.99
CA ARG A 267 56.12 -24.38 16.37
C ARG A 267 55.97 -23.21 17.34
N HIS A 268 56.31 -21.98 16.91
CA HIS A 268 56.25 -20.78 17.75
C HIS A 268 54.85 -20.28 18.05
N ILE A 269 53.87 -20.67 17.22
CA ILE A 269 52.46 -20.32 17.35
C ILE A 269 51.57 -21.55 17.65
N ALA A 270 52.13 -22.72 17.89
CA ALA A 270 51.42 -23.98 18.06
C ALA A 270 50.34 -23.94 19.15
N ASP A 271 50.52 -23.12 20.20
CA ASP A 271 49.50 -22.94 21.27
C ASP A 271 48.24 -22.17 20.80
N ARG A 272 48.30 -21.48 19.64
CA ARG A 272 47.21 -20.74 19.01
C ARG A 272 46.67 -21.44 17.79
N LEU A 273 46.99 -22.69 17.56
CA LEU A 273 46.59 -23.50 16.43
C LEU A 273 45.87 -24.77 16.91
N GLY A 274 45.21 -25.42 15.96
CA GLY A 274 44.51 -26.68 16.15
C GLY A 274 43.04 -26.54 16.56
N THR A 275 42.34 -27.61 16.35
CA THR A 275 40.88 -27.72 16.59
C THR A 275 40.46 -27.38 18.01
N PRO A 276 41.20 -27.83 19.09
CA PRO A 276 40.78 -27.47 20.45
C PRO A 276 40.95 -25.97 20.77
N TYR A 277 41.89 -25.31 20.17
CA TYR A 277 42.04 -23.85 20.26
C TYR A 277 40.92 -23.13 19.54
N LEU A 278 40.63 -23.53 18.26
CA LEU A 278 39.56 -23.00 17.49
C LEU A 278 38.22 -23.08 18.25
N GLN A 279 37.86 -24.22 18.83
CA GLN A 279 36.64 -24.43 19.59
C GLN A 279 36.51 -23.45 20.77
N ARG A 280 37.64 -23.25 21.53
CA ARG A 280 37.65 -22.26 22.61
C ARG A 280 37.45 -20.84 22.13
N VAL A 281 38.15 -20.46 21.06
CA VAL A 281 38.02 -19.13 20.48
C VAL A 281 36.61 -18.88 19.96
N LEU A 282 35.99 -19.82 19.25
CA LEU A 282 34.62 -19.70 18.76
C LEU A 282 33.62 -19.54 19.89
N ASN A 283 33.73 -20.35 20.95
CA ASN A 283 32.89 -20.22 22.13
C ASN A 283 33.02 -18.83 22.76
N GLN A 284 34.25 -18.34 22.95
CA GLN A 284 34.52 -17.03 23.54
C GLN A 284 34.00 -15.89 22.61
N GLN A 285 34.22 -15.98 21.33
CA GLN A 285 33.79 -14.96 20.37
C GLN A 285 32.28 -14.93 20.25
N LEU A 286 31.62 -16.09 20.21
CA LEU A 286 30.17 -16.15 20.19
C LEU A 286 29.57 -15.58 21.47
N THR A 287 30.13 -15.93 22.64
CA THR A 287 29.67 -15.41 23.91
C THR A 287 29.82 -13.88 24.00
N ASN A 288 30.95 -13.33 23.57
CA ASN A 288 31.15 -11.88 23.51
C ASN A 288 30.13 -11.22 22.52
N HIS A 289 29.95 -11.80 21.36
CA HIS A 289 29.02 -11.28 20.36
C HIS A 289 27.56 -11.30 20.84
N ILE A 290 27.15 -12.38 21.55
CA ILE A 290 25.83 -12.44 22.19
C ILE A 290 25.67 -11.31 23.21
N ARG A 291 26.67 -11.12 24.10
CA ARG A 291 26.62 -10.05 25.10
C ARG A 291 26.47 -8.67 24.45
N ASP A 292 27.20 -8.41 23.38
CA ASP A 292 27.19 -7.10 22.71
C ASP A 292 25.90 -6.86 21.91
N THR A 293 25.27 -7.90 21.38
CA THR A 293 24.03 -7.82 20.57
C THR A 293 22.74 -7.97 21.38
N LEU A 294 22.79 -8.59 22.55
CA LEU A 294 21.61 -8.88 23.38
C LEU A 294 20.79 -7.63 23.78
N PRO A 295 21.42 -6.48 24.14
CA PRO A 295 20.68 -5.26 24.46
C PRO A 295 19.85 -4.76 23.28
N GLY A 296 20.43 -4.73 22.08
CA GLY A 296 19.73 -4.32 20.84
C GLY A 296 18.57 -5.26 20.49
N LEU A 297 18.75 -6.57 20.71
CA LEU A 297 17.68 -7.55 20.53
C LEU A 297 16.54 -7.34 21.54
N ARG A 298 16.87 -7.09 22.81
CA ARG A 298 15.89 -6.76 23.85
C ARG A 298 15.06 -5.54 23.48
N ASP A 299 15.72 -4.45 23.01
CA ASP A 299 15.03 -3.22 22.64
C ASP A 299 14.10 -3.42 21.42
N LYS A 300 14.51 -4.23 20.43
CA LYS A 300 13.67 -4.62 19.32
C LYS A 300 12.42 -5.40 19.79
N LEU A 301 12.63 -6.42 20.62
CA LEU A 301 11.53 -7.22 21.18
C LEU A 301 10.59 -6.37 22.04
N GLN A 302 11.11 -5.43 22.81
CA GLN A 302 10.31 -4.53 23.64
C GLN A 302 9.45 -3.59 22.81
N LYS A 303 9.98 -3.03 21.73
CA LYS A 303 9.21 -2.23 20.77
C LYS A 303 8.11 -3.06 20.09
N GLN A 304 8.43 -4.27 19.66
CA GLN A 304 7.45 -5.19 19.06
C GLN A 304 6.37 -5.59 20.07
N LEU A 305 6.75 -5.88 21.34
CA LEU A 305 5.78 -6.18 22.38
C LEU A 305 4.81 -5.04 22.62
N LEU A 306 5.29 -3.78 22.66
CA LEU A 306 4.44 -2.59 22.81
C LEU A 306 3.48 -2.40 21.65
N THR A 307 3.89 -2.73 20.42
CA THR A 307 3.01 -2.71 19.26
C THR A 307 1.95 -3.79 19.35
N LEU A 308 2.38 -5.03 19.62
CA LEU A 308 1.48 -6.18 19.78
C LEU A 308 0.55 -6.01 21.01
N GLU A 309 0.98 -5.34 22.06
CA GLU A 309 0.15 -5.09 23.25
C GLU A 309 -1.05 -4.19 22.91
N LYS A 310 -0.87 -3.17 22.07
CA LYS A 310 -1.99 -2.36 21.58
C LYS A 310 -2.98 -3.17 20.75
N ASP A 311 -2.45 -4.04 19.88
CA ASP A 311 -3.29 -4.86 19.03
C ASP A 311 -4.00 -5.96 19.85
N VAL A 312 -3.31 -6.56 20.81
CA VAL A 312 -3.85 -7.58 21.72
C VAL A 312 -4.85 -6.98 22.72
N GLU A 313 -4.73 -5.70 23.11
CA GLU A 313 -5.70 -5.03 23.98
C GLU A 313 -7.14 -5.14 23.44
N GLN A 314 -7.29 -5.10 22.12
CA GLN A 314 -8.58 -5.32 21.47
C GLN A 314 -9.14 -6.75 21.70
N TYR A 315 -8.26 -7.72 21.96
CA TYR A 315 -8.62 -9.13 22.17
C TYR A 315 -8.60 -9.55 23.65
N LYS A 316 -8.12 -8.68 24.56
CA LYS A 316 -7.86 -9.01 25.98
C LYS A 316 -9.11 -9.43 26.74
N HIS A 317 -10.26 -8.87 26.37
CA HIS A 317 -11.56 -9.19 26.95
C HIS A 317 -12.38 -10.17 26.10
N PHE A 318 -11.80 -10.68 25.03
CA PHE A 318 -12.50 -11.58 24.12
C PHE A 318 -12.41 -13.02 24.61
N ARG A 319 -13.52 -13.53 25.10
CA ARG A 319 -13.74 -14.96 25.37
C ARG A 319 -14.79 -15.46 24.39
N PRO A 320 -14.42 -16.26 23.38
CA PRO A 320 -15.35 -16.71 22.34
C PRO A 320 -16.57 -17.48 22.84
N ASP A 321 -16.49 -18.04 24.05
CA ASP A 321 -17.51 -18.93 24.61
C ASP A 321 -18.45 -18.26 25.61
N ASP A 322 -18.25 -16.98 25.96
CA ASP A 322 -19.09 -16.26 26.93
C ASP A 322 -20.18 -15.43 26.22
N PRO A 323 -21.47 -15.79 26.33
CA PRO A 323 -22.57 -15.07 25.68
C PRO A 323 -22.69 -13.60 26.11
N SER A 324 -22.37 -13.30 27.37
CA SER A 324 -22.49 -11.93 27.90
C SER A 324 -21.43 -11.00 27.29
N ILE A 325 -20.24 -11.52 27.01
CA ILE A 325 -19.16 -10.78 26.37
C ILE A 325 -19.49 -10.55 24.89
N LYS A 326 -20.06 -11.55 24.20
CA LYS A 326 -20.55 -11.41 22.82
C LYS A 326 -21.60 -10.31 22.70
N THR A 327 -22.61 -10.31 23.56
CA THR A 327 -23.65 -9.30 23.59
C THR A 327 -23.09 -7.89 23.83
N LYS A 328 -22.17 -7.75 24.79
CA LYS A 328 -21.50 -6.49 25.08
C LYS A 328 -20.67 -6.00 23.87
N ALA A 329 -19.94 -6.89 23.22
CA ALA A 329 -19.17 -6.57 22.02
C ALA A 329 -20.08 -6.12 20.86
N MET A 330 -21.22 -6.79 20.64
CA MET A 330 -22.21 -6.41 19.64
C MET A 330 -22.76 -5.00 19.91
N LEU A 331 -23.16 -4.71 21.16
CA LEU A 331 -23.64 -3.38 21.55
C LEU A 331 -22.58 -2.29 21.31
N GLN A 332 -21.33 -2.54 21.67
CA GLN A 332 -20.23 -1.60 21.43
C GLN A 332 -20.02 -1.35 19.94
N MET A 333 -20.08 -2.39 19.11
CA MET A 333 -19.94 -2.23 17.65
C MET A 333 -21.09 -1.44 17.04
N ILE A 334 -22.33 -1.63 17.51
CA ILE A 334 -23.48 -0.86 17.04
C ILE A 334 -23.36 0.60 17.48
N GLN A 335 -22.97 0.88 18.72
CA GLN A 335 -22.72 2.25 19.18
C GLN A 335 -21.60 2.93 18.40
N GLN A 336 -20.55 2.18 18.06
CA GLN A 336 -19.48 2.70 17.22
C GLN A 336 -19.96 2.98 15.80
N LEU A 337 -20.76 2.09 15.22
CA LEU A 337 -21.40 2.29 13.93
C LEU A 337 -22.25 3.58 13.90
N GLN A 338 -23.06 3.80 14.93
CA GLN A 338 -23.87 5.03 15.10
C GLN A 338 -22.97 6.27 15.07
N THR A 339 -21.93 6.27 15.89
CA THR A 339 -20.97 7.39 15.97
C THR A 339 -20.22 7.61 14.65
N ASP A 340 -19.77 6.54 14.00
CA ASP A 340 -19.04 6.63 12.74
C ASP A 340 -19.93 7.07 11.59
N PHE A 341 -21.20 6.62 11.57
CA PHE A 341 -22.19 7.05 10.59
C PHE A 341 -22.51 8.55 10.74
N GLU A 342 -22.82 9.02 11.95
CA GLU A 342 -23.06 10.45 12.21
C GLU A 342 -21.86 11.30 11.82
N ARG A 343 -20.66 10.90 12.21
CA ARG A 343 -19.43 11.61 11.87
C ARG A 343 -19.19 11.66 10.36
N THR A 344 -19.49 10.59 9.63
CA THR A 344 -19.29 10.52 8.19
C THR A 344 -20.29 11.39 7.43
N ILE A 345 -21.52 11.52 7.93
CA ILE A 345 -22.57 12.34 7.33
C ILE A 345 -22.45 13.82 7.74
N GLU A 346 -22.32 14.10 9.03
CA GLU A 346 -22.33 15.49 9.53
C GLU A 346 -20.96 16.17 9.49
N GLY A 347 -19.90 15.37 9.31
CA GLY A 347 -18.52 15.85 9.35
C GLY A 347 -17.93 15.82 10.75
N SER A 348 -16.61 15.77 10.82
CA SER A 348 -15.88 15.68 12.09
C SER A 348 -15.37 17.05 12.51
N GLY A 349 -16.03 17.66 13.47
CA GLY A 349 -15.65 18.98 13.98
C GLY A 349 -14.27 19.09 14.64
N SER A 350 -13.56 17.96 14.94
CA SER A 350 -12.27 18.00 15.65
C SER A 350 -11.37 16.77 15.45
N ALA A 351 -11.75 15.78 14.63
CA ALA A 351 -10.94 14.58 14.38
C ALA A 351 -10.01 14.77 13.18
N GLN A 352 -9.06 13.86 13.00
CA GLN A 352 -8.20 13.82 11.82
C GLN A 352 -9.01 13.94 10.53
N ILE A 353 -8.81 15.06 9.82
CA ILE A 353 -9.46 15.33 8.54
C ILE A 353 -8.71 14.55 7.48
N ASN A 354 -9.40 13.70 6.74
CA ASN A 354 -8.83 13.06 5.55
C ASN A 354 -8.71 14.12 4.44
N THR A 355 -7.50 14.37 3.99
CA THR A 355 -7.21 15.35 2.93
C THR A 355 -7.15 14.71 1.54
N ASN A 356 -7.21 13.39 1.44
CA ASN A 356 -7.06 12.65 0.18
C ASN A 356 -8.41 12.33 -0.47
N GLU A 357 -9.47 12.18 0.34
CA GLU A 357 -10.80 11.80 -0.14
C GLU A 357 -11.90 12.58 0.59
N LEU A 358 -13.01 12.84 -0.13
CA LEU A 358 -14.19 13.45 0.45
C LEU A 358 -14.94 12.45 1.36
N SER A 359 -15.43 12.92 2.51
CA SER A 359 -16.36 12.14 3.35
C SER A 359 -17.68 11.89 2.62
N GLY A 360 -18.44 10.88 3.06
CA GLY A 360 -19.74 10.57 2.48
C GLY A 360 -20.70 11.77 2.52
N GLY A 361 -20.75 12.50 3.64
CA GLY A 361 -21.54 13.72 3.76
C GLY A 361 -21.09 14.82 2.80
N ALA A 362 -19.80 15.00 2.60
CA ALA A 362 -19.25 15.95 1.63
C ALA A 362 -19.60 15.56 0.17
N LYS A 363 -19.58 14.26 -0.16
CA LYS A 363 -20.03 13.75 -1.46
C LYS A 363 -21.52 14.02 -1.69
N ILE A 364 -22.37 13.74 -0.68
CA ILE A 364 -23.82 14.04 -0.76
C ILE A 364 -24.07 15.54 -0.91
N ASN A 365 -23.35 16.38 -0.15
CA ASN A 365 -23.46 17.84 -0.29
C ASN A 365 -23.14 18.29 -1.72
N ARG A 366 -22.13 17.69 -2.32
CA ARG A 366 -21.73 17.96 -3.70
C ARG A 366 -22.80 17.52 -4.72
N LEU A 367 -23.48 16.37 -4.47
CA LEU A 367 -24.63 15.95 -5.29
C LEU A 367 -25.74 17.00 -5.27
N PHE A 368 -26.07 17.56 -4.12
CA PHE A 368 -27.13 18.58 -3.96
C PHE A 368 -26.80 19.93 -4.59
N HIS A 369 -25.54 20.39 -4.46
CA HIS A 369 -25.17 21.76 -4.81
C HIS A 369 -24.40 21.90 -6.12
N GLU A 370 -23.87 20.82 -6.67
CA GLU A 370 -23.13 20.82 -7.94
C GLU A 370 -23.86 19.99 -9.01
N ARG A 371 -24.07 18.70 -8.76
CA ARG A 371 -24.55 17.78 -9.78
C ARG A 371 -26.05 17.95 -10.08
N PHE A 372 -26.88 18.02 -9.09
CA PHE A 372 -28.33 18.18 -9.27
C PHE A 372 -28.72 19.50 -9.96
N PRO A 373 -28.23 20.67 -9.56
CA PRO A 373 -28.43 21.91 -10.30
C PRO A 373 -27.96 21.84 -11.75
N PHE A 374 -26.83 21.18 -12.01
CA PHE A 374 -26.33 20.98 -13.36
C PHE A 374 -27.30 20.15 -14.23
N GLU A 375 -27.80 19.03 -13.71
CA GLU A 375 -28.77 18.19 -14.43
C GLU A 375 -30.06 18.96 -14.76
N ILE A 376 -30.54 19.82 -13.85
CA ILE A 376 -31.71 20.68 -14.13
C ILE A 376 -31.41 21.68 -15.25
N VAL A 377 -30.24 22.35 -15.22
CA VAL A 377 -29.85 23.30 -16.25
C VAL A 377 -29.64 22.64 -17.60
N LYS A 378 -29.10 21.42 -17.63
CA LYS A 378 -28.94 20.62 -18.85
C LYS A 378 -30.30 20.35 -19.56
N MET A 379 -31.38 20.33 -18.80
CA MET A 379 -32.75 20.14 -19.33
C MET A 379 -33.41 21.44 -19.79
N GLU A 380 -32.77 22.64 -19.59
CA GLU A 380 -33.28 23.89 -20.09
C GLU A 380 -33.29 23.89 -21.65
N PHE A 381 -34.17 24.68 -22.21
CA PHE A 381 -34.63 24.58 -23.62
C PHE A 381 -33.56 24.90 -24.67
N ASP A 382 -33.66 24.26 -25.84
CA ASP A 382 -33.19 24.87 -27.07
C ASP A 382 -34.14 25.97 -27.45
N GLU A 383 -33.68 27.21 -27.49
CA GLU A 383 -34.50 28.38 -27.74
C GLU A 383 -35.24 28.32 -29.10
N LYS A 384 -34.60 27.76 -30.11
CA LYS A 384 -35.20 27.58 -31.45
C LYS A 384 -36.34 26.55 -31.43
N GLU A 385 -36.14 25.44 -30.68
CA GLU A 385 -37.14 24.41 -30.55
C GLU A 385 -38.34 24.89 -29.73
N LEU A 386 -38.10 25.59 -28.65
CA LEU A 386 -39.12 26.17 -27.79
C LEU A 386 -39.97 27.19 -28.58
N ARG A 387 -39.35 28.08 -29.35
CA ARG A 387 -40.06 29.05 -30.23
C ARG A 387 -40.95 28.33 -31.27
N ARG A 388 -40.44 27.23 -31.84
CA ARG A 388 -41.20 26.41 -32.81
C ARG A 388 -42.40 25.73 -32.14
N GLU A 389 -42.18 25.14 -30.94
CA GLU A 389 -43.23 24.49 -30.16
C GLU A 389 -44.33 25.49 -29.75
N ILE A 390 -43.94 26.69 -29.30
CA ILE A 390 -44.89 27.76 -28.96
C ILE A 390 -45.69 28.16 -30.22
N ALA A 391 -45.03 28.38 -31.38
CA ALA A 391 -45.69 28.74 -32.62
C ALA A 391 -46.72 27.66 -33.07
N PHE A 392 -46.35 26.37 -32.91
CA PHE A 392 -47.30 25.27 -33.18
C PHE A 392 -48.46 25.26 -32.19
N ALA A 393 -48.20 25.44 -30.90
CA ALA A 393 -49.24 25.50 -29.87
C ALA A 393 -50.24 26.62 -30.16
N ILE A 394 -49.79 27.83 -30.52
CA ILE A 394 -50.62 28.96 -30.90
C ILE A 394 -51.47 28.61 -32.12
N ARG A 395 -50.86 28.10 -33.19
CA ARG A 395 -51.59 27.74 -34.41
C ARG A 395 -52.63 26.65 -34.20
N ASN A 396 -52.29 25.64 -33.38
CA ASN A 396 -53.21 24.54 -33.10
C ASN A 396 -54.40 24.99 -32.25
N ILE A 397 -54.23 25.93 -31.33
CA ILE A 397 -55.29 26.49 -30.51
C ILE A 397 -56.21 27.38 -31.37
N HIS A 398 -55.67 28.19 -32.26
CA HIS A 398 -56.46 29.00 -33.15
C HIS A 398 -57.16 28.19 -34.26
N GLY A 399 -56.55 27.09 -34.69
CA GLY A 399 -57.04 26.28 -35.79
C GLY A 399 -57.26 27.10 -37.06
N ILE A 400 -58.50 27.07 -37.63
CA ILE A 400 -58.89 27.81 -38.81
C ILE A 400 -59.22 29.29 -38.52
N ARG A 401 -59.29 29.68 -37.23
CA ARG A 401 -59.71 31.04 -36.82
C ARG A 401 -58.49 31.96 -36.69
N VAL A 402 -58.68 33.23 -37.04
CA VAL A 402 -57.63 34.23 -36.73
C VAL A 402 -57.81 34.71 -35.32
N GLY A 403 -56.80 34.40 -34.46
CA GLY A 403 -56.80 34.78 -33.02
C GLY A 403 -56.42 36.26 -32.87
N LEU A 404 -57.25 37.02 -32.17
CA LEU A 404 -56.98 38.43 -31.82
C LEU A 404 -56.09 38.58 -30.57
N PHE A 405 -56.09 37.56 -29.70
CA PHE A 405 -55.37 37.59 -28.42
C PHE A 405 -54.36 36.45 -28.31
N THR A 406 -53.34 36.63 -27.50
CA THR A 406 -52.35 35.59 -27.17
C THR A 406 -53.06 34.49 -26.36
N PRO A 407 -53.03 33.21 -26.80
CA PRO A 407 -53.81 32.17 -26.16
C PRO A 407 -53.07 31.68 -24.85
N ASP A 408 -53.74 31.89 -23.69
CA ASP A 408 -53.23 31.41 -22.38
C ASP A 408 -52.98 29.91 -22.36
N MET A 409 -53.81 29.15 -23.07
CA MET A 409 -53.67 27.69 -23.21
C MET A 409 -52.34 27.27 -23.83
N ALA A 410 -51.73 28.11 -24.70
CA ALA A 410 -50.41 27.81 -25.26
C ALA A 410 -49.31 27.92 -24.20
N PHE A 411 -49.38 28.95 -23.35
CA PHE A 411 -48.50 29.09 -22.21
C PHE A 411 -48.62 27.88 -21.27
N GLU A 412 -49.86 27.55 -20.91
CA GLU A 412 -50.18 26.43 -19.99
C GLU A 412 -49.62 25.09 -20.51
N ALA A 413 -49.87 24.76 -21.78
CA ALA A 413 -49.41 23.52 -22.41
C ALA A 413 -47.88 23.40 -22.40
N ILE A 414 -47.16 24.48 -22.71
CA ILE A 414 -45.70 24.50 -22.74
C ILE A 414 -45.12 24.38 -21.35
N VAL A 415 -45.64 25.12 -20.36
CA VAL A 415 -45.19 25.09 -18.97
C VAL A 415 -45.39 23.72 -18.39
N LYS A 416 -46.57 23.09 -18.55
CA LYS A 416 -46.84 21.71 -18.09
C LYS A 416 -45.85 20.70 -18.65
N LYS A 417 -45.53 20.79 -19.94
CA LYS A 417 -44.55 19.94 -20.59
C LYS A 417 -43.19 20.08 -19.91
N GLN A 418 -42.79 21.29 -19.56
CA GLN A 418 -41.47 21.54 -18.95
C GLN A 418 -41.39 21.12 -17.47
N ILE A 419 -42.46 21.38 -16.71
CA ILE A 419 -42.54 20.93 -15.30
C ILE A 419 -42.44 19.39 -15.24
N ALA A 420 -43.16 18.67 -16.14
CA ALA A 420 -43.09 17.21 -16.19
C ALA A 420 -41.67 16.66 -16.36
N ARG A 421 -40.80 17.37 -17.11
CA ARG A 421 -39.40 16.98 -17.31
C ARG A 421 -38.57 17.06 -16.02
N LEU A 422 -38.95 17.83 -15.02
CA LEU A 422 -38.25 17.93 -13.75
C LEU A 422 -38.34 16.65 -12.89
N LYS A 423 -39.26 15.72 -13.21
CA LYS A 423 -39.39 14.43 -12.51
C LYS A 423 -38.09 13.62 -12.58
N GLU A 424 -37.54 13.48 -13.78
CA GLU A 424 -36.38 12.62 -14.03
C GLU A 424 -35.12 13.05 -13.24
N PRO A 425 -34.62 14.31 -13.31
CA PRO A 425 -33.45 14.72 -12.55
C PRO A 425 -33.67 14.67 -11.04
N SER A 426 -34.93 14.90 -10.58
CA SER A 426 -35.29 14.81 -9.17
C SER A 426 -35.19 13.36 -8.66
N LEU A 427 -35.71 12.39 -9.39
CA LEU A 427 -35.61 10.97 -9.06
C LEU A 427 -34.16 10.46 -9.15
N LYS A 428 -33.42 10.86 -10.20
CA LYS A 428 -31.99 10.54 -10.36
C LYS A 428 -31.13 11.05 -9.19
N CYS A 429 -31.49 12.23 -8.65
CA CYS A 429 -30.80 12.75 -7.45
C CYS A 429 -31.00 11.82 -6.25
N VAL A 430 -32.19 11.27 -6.05
CA VAL A 430 -32.47 10.28 -5.00
C VAL A 430 -31.61 9.05 -5.18
N ASP A 431 -31.55 8.49 -6.40
CA ASP A 431 -30.77 7.28 -6.69
C ASP A 431 -29.28 7.47 -6.35
N LEU A 432 -28.71 8.60 -6.73
CA LEU A 432 -27.33 8.93 -6.48
C LEU A 432 -27.03 9.09 -4.98
N VAL A 433 -27.93 9.74 -4.23
CA VAL A 433 -27.77 9.89 -2.78
C VAL A 433 -27.87 8.55 -2.07
N VAL A 434 -28.82 7.67 -2.47
CA VAL A 434 -28.94 6.33 -1.91
C VAL A 434 -27.70 5.48 -2.21
N GLN A 435 -27.12 5.62 -3.40
CA GLN A 435 -25.87 4.95 -3.76
C GLN A 435 -24.71 5.40 -2.84
N GLU A 436 -24.54 6.71 -2.61
CA GLU A 436 -23.53 7.20 -1.69
C GLU A 436 -23.80 6.80 -0.24
N LEU A 437 -25.05 6.78 0.17
CA LEU A 437 -25.42 6.31 1.50
C LEU A 437 -25.10 4.83 1.69
N SER A 438 -25.29 4.00 0.67
CA SER A 438 -24.84 2.60 0.66
C SER A 438 -23.32 2.48 0.86
N ASN A 439 -22.54 3.32 0.19
CA ASN A 439 -21.09 3.37 0.39
C ASN A 439 -20.70 3.77 1.81
N VAL A 440 -21.38 4.77 2.38
CA VAL A 440 -21.19 5.21 3.77
C VAL A 440 -21.47 4.05 4.74
N VAL A 441 -22.59 3.36 4.59
CA VAL A 441 -22.95 2.20 5.44
C VAL A 441 -21.86 1.14 5.36
N ARG A 442 -21.39 0.79 4.14
CA ARG A 442 -20.33 -0.22 3.95
C ARG A 442 -19.01 0.16 4.63
N VAL A 443 -18.61 1.43 4.53
CA VAL A 443 -17.40 1.93 5.20
C VAL A 443 -17.54 1.90 6.72
N CYS A 444 -18.71 2.29 7.25
CA CYS A 444 -18.96 2.28 8.69
C CYS A 444 -19.05 0.86 9.28
N THR A 445 -19.52 -0.12 8.49
CA THR A 445 -19.57 -1.53 8.90
C THR A 445 -18.25 -2.29 8.73
N GLU A 446 -17.22 -1.70 8.12
CA GLU A 446 -15.91 -2.35 7.90
C GLU A 446 -15.27 -2.81 9.22
N ARG A 447 -15.48 -2.09 10.30
CA ARG A 447 -15.02 -2.50 11.64
C ARG A 447 -15.70 -3.76 12.18
N MET A 448 -16.83 -4.16 11.59
CA MET A 448 -17.52 -5.42 11.89
C MET A 448 -16.99 -6.61 11.08
N SER A 449 -15.95 -6.44 10.25
CA SER A 449 -15.36 -7.49 9.39
C SER A 449 -14.97 -8.76 10.16
N ARG A 450 -14.68 -8.63 11.44
CA ARG A 450 -14.43 -9.75 12.36
C ARG A 450 -15.63 -10.71 12.46
N TYR A 451 -16.85 -10.19 12.35
CA TYR A 451 -18.10 -10.92 12.44
C TYR A 451 -18.88 -10.76 11.14
N PRO A 452 -18.55 -11.53 10.11
CA PRO A 452 -19.10 -11.30 8.76
C PRO A 452 -20.62 -11.42 8.71
N ARG A 453 -21.21 -12.36 9.44
CA ARG A 453 -22.68 -12.50 9.51
C ARG A 453 -23.36 -11.28 10.16
N LEU A 454 -22.79 -10.74 11.24
CA LEU A 454 -23.30 -9.52 11.86
C LEU A 454 -23.18 -8.34 10.90
N ARG A 455 -22.08 -8.22 10.18
CA ARG A 455 -21.87 -7.16 9.20
C ARG A 455 -22.89 -7.24 8.08
N GLU A 456 -23.02 -8.39 7.43
CA GLU A 456 -23.95 -8.62 6.32
C GLU A 456 -25.39 -8.34 6.74
N GLU A 457 -25.80 -8.82 7.91
CA GLU A 457 -27.15 -8.63 8.42
C GLU A 457 -27.42 -7.16 8.79
N THR A 458 -26.44 -6.48 9.38
CA THR A 458 -26.51 -5.04 9.67
C THR A 458 -26.66 -4.23 8.38
N GLU A 459 -25.81 -4.49 7.37
CA GLU A 459 -25.90 -3.85 6.05
C GLU A 459 -27.26 -4.13 5.39
N ARG A 460 -27.72 -5.36 5.42
CA ARG A 460 -29.02 -5.78 4.85
C ARG A 460 -30.20 -5.04 5.48
N ILE A 461 -30.23 -4.98 6.82
CA ILE A 461 -31.32 -4.32 7.56
C ILE A 461 -31.33 -2.82 7.27
N ILE A 462 -30.19 -2.14 7.36
CA ILE A 462 -30.08 -0.69 7.10
C ILE A 462 -30.47 -0.41 5.64
N MET A 463 -29.94 -1.17 4.68
CA MET A 463 -30.25 -0.94 3.27
C MET A 463 -31.68 -1.27 2.90
N SER A 464 -32.30 -2.25 3.55
CA SER A 464 -33.73 -2.53 3.38
C SER A 464 -34.58 -1.34 3.84
N HIS A 465 -34.25 -0.76 4.99
CA HIS A 465 -34.89 0.44 5.51
C HIS A 465 -34.70 1.64 4.56
N VAL A 466 -33.47 1.91 4.14
CA VAL A 466 -33.15 3.01 3.22
C VAL A 466 -33.93 2.86 1.91
N ARG A 467 -33.99 1.66 1.33
CA ARG A 467 -34.78 1.42 0.10
C ARG A 467 -36.29 1.65 0.27
N SER A 468 -36.85 1.28 1.43
CA SER A 468 -38.25 1.60 1.72
C SER A 468 -38.48 3.11 1.76
N ARG A 469 -37.55 3.86 2.36
CA ARG A 469 -37.59 5.32 2.41
C ARG A 469 -37.31 5.98 1.06
N GLU A 470 -36.44 5.39 0.27
CA GLU A 470 -36.20 5.79 -1.12
C GLU A 470 -37.47 5.80 -1.94
N GLN A 471 -38.22 4.69 -1.88
CA GLN A 471 -39.51 4.57 -2.59
C GLN A 471 -40.50 5.66 -2.16
N GLN A 472 -40.67 5.84 -0.85
CA GLN A 472 -41.53 6.88 -0.31
C GLN A 472 -41.08 8.29 -0.70
N CYS A 473 -39.76 8.55 -0.69
CA CYS A 473 -39.22 9.83 -1.10
C CYS A 473 -39.47 10.10 -2.61
N LYS A 474 -39.32 9.10 -3.46
CA LYS A 474 -39.62 9.21 -4.89
C LYS A 474 -41.10 9.50 -5.13
N GLU A 475 -42.02 8.82 -4.44
CA GLU A 475 -43.46 9.08 -4.49
C GLU A 475 -43.80 10.51 -4.05
N GLN A 476 -43.17 11.00 -2.99
CA GLN A 476 -43.36 12.37 -2.51
C GLN A 476 -42.83 13.42 -3.49
N LEU A 477 -41.70 13.18 -4.15
CA LEU A 477 -41.16 14.09 -5.16
C LEU A 477 -42.02 14.08 -6.45
N VAL A 478 -42.52 12.91 -6.85
CA VAL A 478 -43.49 12.83 -7.95
C VAL A 478 -44.78 13.62 -7.61
N LEU A 479 -45.33 13.43 -6.40
CA LEU A 479 -46.49 14.19 -5.94
C LEU A 479 -46.24 15.69 -5.93
N PHE A 480 -45.02 16.13 -5.51
CA PHE A 480 -44.64 17.54 -5.56
C PHE A 480 -44.72 18.10 -6.99
N VAL A 481 -44.13 17.39 -7.98
CA VAL A 481 -44.18 17.82 -9.38
C VAL A 481 -45.61 17.74 -9.92
N ASP A 482 -46.41 16.78 -9.49
CA ASP A 482 -47.83 16.66 -9.89
C ASP A 482 -48.71 17.79 -9.30
N CYS A 483 -48.37 18.30 -8.10
CA CYS A 483 -48.97 19.51 -7.56
C CYS A 483 -48.69 20.74 -8.40
N GLU A 484 -47.43 20.91 -8.84
CA GLU A 484 -47.01 22.01 -9.75
C GLU A 484 -47.74 21.89 -11.14
N LEU A 485 -48.01 20.67 -11.59
CA LEU A 485 -48.76 20.42 -12.83
C LEU A 485 -50.29 20.68 -12.68
N ALA A 486 -50.81 20.42 -11.46
CA ALA A 486 -52.25 20.56 -11.20
C ALA A 486 -52.70 22.03 -11.11
N TYR A 487 -51.86 22.89 -10.57
CA TYR A 487 -52.18 24.31 -10.38
C TYR A 487 -50.97 25.19 -10.66
N MET A 488 -51.06 26.03 -11.68
CA MET A 488 -50.08 27.06 -11.99
C MET A 488 -50.44 28.38 -11.32
N ASN A 489 -49.67 28.76 -10.30
CA ASN A 489 -49.89 30.00 -9.58
C ASN A 489 -49.32 31.21 -10.33
N THR A 490 -50.09 31.78 -11.23
CA THR A 490 -49.72 32.97 -11.96
C THR A 490 -49.77 34.25 -11.12
N ASN A 491 -50.26 34.19 -9.87
CA ASN A 491 -50.25 35.29 -8.91
C ASN A 491 -48.98 35.32 -8.00
N HIS A 492 -48.01 34.46 -8.29
CA HIS A 492 -46.76 34.46 -7.57
C HIS A 492 -46.05 35.82 -7.70
N GLU A 493 -45.47 36.34 -6.59
CA GLU A 493 -44.80 37.66 -6.55
C GLU A 493 -43.68 37.82 -7.58
N ASP A 494 -42.91 36.74 -7.82
CA ASP A 494 -41.77 36.73 -8.77
C ASP A 494 -42.26 36.53 -10.23
N PHE A 495 -43.55 36.30 -10.48
CA PHE A 495 -44.05 36.08 -11.85
C PHE A 495 -44.29 37.41 -12.58
N ILE A 496 -43.66 37.54 -13.73
CA ILE A 496 -43.86 38.72 -14.63
C ILE A 496 -45.17 38.49 -15.42
N GLY A 497 -46.30 38.98 -14.93
CA GLY A 497 -47.58 38.83 -15.61
C GLY A 497 -47.65 39.63 -16.93
N PHE A 498 -48.68 39.36 -17.74
CA PHE A 498 -48.91 40.02 -19.01
C PHE A 498 -48.89 41.55 -18.92
N ALA A 499 -49.41 42.16 -17.85
CA ALA A 499 -49.47 43.60 -17.67
C ALA A 499 -48.10 44.31 -17.56
N LYS A 500 -47.04 43.61 -17.26
CA LYS A 500 -45.66 44.18 -17.19
C LYS A 500 -44.90 44.07 -18.50
N LEU A 501 -45.41 43.27 -19.46
CA LEU A 501 -44.76 43.05 -20.76
C LEU A 501 -45.12 44.10 -21.80
N ASP A 502 -46.24 44.84 -21.63
CA ASP A 502 -46.71 45.87 -22.58
C ASP A 502 -46.12 47.26 -22.25
N MET A 503 -45.27 47.42 -21.26
CA MET A 503 -44.55 48.68 -21.01
C MET A 503 -43.39 48.86 -22.01
N PRO A 504 -43.32 49.95 -22.73
CA PRO A 504 -42.24 50.19 -23.69
C PRO A 504 -40.90 50.24 -23.01
N ALA A 505 -39.90 49.62 -23.62
CA ALA A 505 -38.57 49.36 -23.08
C ALA A 505 -37.76 50.60 -22.58
N GLN A 506 -38.31 51.77 -22.73
CA GLN A 506 -37.65 53.02 -22.29
C GLN A 506 -37.73 53.27 -20.78
N ASN A 507 -38.63 52.63 -20.04
CA ASN A 507 -38.75 52.81 -18.59
C ASN A 507 -38.16 51.64 -17.75
N GLN A 508 -37.61 50.57 -18.40
CA GLN A 508 -37.02 49.48 -17.68
C GLN A 508 -35.52 49.69 -17.33
N SER A 509 -34.87 50.71 -17.92
CA SER A 509 -33.45 50.94 -17.69
C SER A 509 -33.16 51.70 -16.38
N GLU A 510 -34.16 52.36 -15.74
CA GLU A 510 -33.92 53.12 -14.50
C GLU A 510 -34.36 52.45 -13.20
N ASN A 511 -35.26 51.44 -13.26
CA ASN A 511 -35.71 50.73 -12.07
C ASN A 511 -35.04 49.37 -11.83
N SER A 512 -34.38 48.79 -12.82
CA SER A 512 -33.55 47.58 -12.63
C SER A 512 -32.18 47.89 -12.04
N ALA A 513 -31.80 49.17 -11.93
CA ALA A 513 -30.55 49.61 -11.28
C ALA A 513 -30.59 49.62 -9.73
N LYS A 514 -31.76 49.27 -9.09
CA LYS A 514 -31.90 49.31 -7.63
C LYS A 514 -32.19 47.99 -6.94
N SER A 515 -32.38 46.89 -7.68
CA SER A 515 -32.30 45.54 -7.07
C SER A 515 -30.86 45.04 -7.22
N GLY A 516 -30.09 45.13 -6.15
CA GLY A 516 -28.65 45.00 -6.13
C GLY A 516 -28.12 43.67 -6.67
N HIS A 517 -27.98 43.57 -7.96
CA HIS A 517 -26.81 42.91 -8.50
C HIS A 517 -25.65 43.89 -8.37
N ARG A 518 -25.00 43.91 -7.21
CA ARG A 518 -23.60 44.30 -7.15
C ARG A 518 -22.92 43.48 -8.25
N ALA A 519 -22.43 44.16 -9.29
CA ALA A 519 -21.43 43.62 -10.18
C ALA A 519 -20.32 43.08 -9.28
N LEU A 520 -20.28 41.77 -9.11
CA LEU A 520 -19.16 41.09 -8.47
C LEU A 520 -17.99 41.32 -9.43
N GLY A 521 -17.21 42.38 -9.16
CA GLY A 521 -16.00 42.60 -9.90
C GLY A 521 -15.16 41.34 -9.88
N ASN A 522 -14.73 40.88 -11.01
CA ASN A 522 -13.71 39.86 -11.38
C ASN A 522 -13.35 38.86 -10.28
N GLN A 523 -14.36 38.37 -9.56
CA GLN A 523 -14.17 37.43 -8.45
C GLN A 523 -13.77 36.07 -8.98
N VAL A 524 -12.70 35.50 -8.44
CA VAL A 524 -12.26 34.14 -8.77
C VAL A 524 -13.29 33.14 -8.26
N ILE A 525 -13.83 32.35 -9.17
CA ILE A 525 -14.82 31.31 -8.90
C ILE A 525 -14.13 30.00 -8.53
N ARG A 526 -13.07 29.63 -9.30
CA ARG A 526 -12.31 28.40 -9.07
C ARG A 526 -10.89 28.52 -9.60
N LYS A 527 -9.96 27.80 -8.91
CA LYS A 527 -8.60 27.54 -9.36
C LYS A 527 -8.30 26.04 -9.29
N GLY A 528 -7.44 25.56 -10.16
CA GLY A 528 -7.01 24.15 -10.16
C GLY A 528 -6.35 23.71 -11.44
N TYR A 529 -5.73 22.52 -11.40
CA TYR A 529 -5.14 21.90 -12.58
C TYR A 529 -6.19 21.27 -13.49
N MET A 530 -6.04 21.47 -14.78
CA MET A 530 -6.71 20.73 -15.86
C MET A 530 -5.73 20.49 -17.00
N CYS A 531 -5.96 19.42 -17.74
CA CYS A 531 -5.19 19.10 -18.93
C CYS A 531 -5.89 19.63 -20.17
N ILE A 532 -5.16 20.32 -21.05
CA ILE A 532 -5.63 20.69 -22.38
C ILE A 532 -5.16 19.63 -23.36
N HIS A 533 -6.08 19.13 -24.18
CA HIS A 533 -5.81 18.16 -25.23
C HIS A 533 -5.70 18.81 -26.60
N ASN A 534 -5.11 18.07 -27.54
CA ASN A 534 -5.00 18.45 -28.97
C ASN A 534 -4.23 19.74 -29.23
N LEU A 535 -3.27 20.13 -28.37
CA LEU A 535 -2.38 21.25 -28.56
C LEU A 535 -1.16 20.84 -29.39
N GLY A 536 -1.14 21.17 -30.69
CA GLY A 536 0.04 21.07 -31.57
C GLY A 536 -0.26 20.66 -32.99
N ILE A 537 0.78 20.78 -33.85
CA ILE A 537 0.71 20.43 -35.28
C ILE A 537 0.48 18.93 -35.52
N MET A 538 0.83 18.09 -34.59
CA MET A 538 0.49 16.67 -34.56
C MET A 538 -0.65 16.43 -33.52
N LYS A 539 -1.80 15.96 -34.01
CA LYS A 539 -2.94 15.57 -33.16
C LYS A 539 -2.48 14.55 -32.10
N GLY A 540 -2.56 14.91 -30.82
CA GLY A 540 -2.26 13.98 -29.70
C GLY A 540 -1.44 14.56 -28.56
N GLY A 541 -1.02 15.81 -28.58
CA GLY A 541 -0.33 16.43 -27.43
C GLY A 541 -1.30 16.85 -26.33
N SER A 542 -1.04 16.44 -25.09
CA SER A 542 -1.78 16.91 -23.92
C SER A 542 -0.83 17.60 -22.95
N ARG A 543 -1.32 18.64 -22.23
CA ARG A 543 -0.50 19.38 -21.27
C ARG A 543 -1.35 19.89 -20.12
N ASP A 544 -0.86 19.69 -18.91
CA ASP A 544 -1.48 20.20 -17.69
C ASP A 544 -1.11 21.67 -17.47
N TYR A 545 -2.10 22.46 -17.08
CA TYR A 545 -1.97 23.88 -16.74
C TYR A 545 -2.77 24.21 -15.49
N TRP A 546 -2.35 25.27 -14.80
CA TRP A 546 -3.11 25.85 -13.71
C TRP A 546 -4.15 26.84 -14.22
N PHE A 547 -5.42 26.54 -14.00
CA PHE A 547 -6.55 27.35 -14.45
C PHE A 547 -7.10 28.25 -13.35
N VAL A 548 -7.49 29.45 -13.73
CA VAL A 548 -8.19 30.42 -12.88
C VAL A 548 -9.45 30.85 -13.61
N LEU A 549 -10.60 30.48 -13.08
CA LEU A 549 -11.92 30.82 -13.58
C LEU A 549 -12.48 32.00 -12.80
N THR A 550 -12.91 33.02 -13.54
CA THR A 550 -13.64 34.19 -13.01
C THR A 550 -15.03 34.27 -13.63
N SER A 551 -15.85 35.23 -13.25
CA SER A 551 -17.18 35.46 -13.86
C SER A 551 -17.12 35.85 -15.34
N GLU A 552 -15.98 36.38 -15.83
CA GLU A 552 -15.86 36.92 -17.19
C GLU A 552 -14.92 36.13 -18.09
N SER A 553 -13.95 35.42 -17.50
CA SER A 553 -12.90 34.75 -18.26
C SER A 553 -12.35 33.51 -17.54
N ILE A 554 -11.75 32.61 -18.33
CA ILE A 554 -10.87 31.57 -17.84
C ILE A 554 -9.45 31.83 -18.33
N SER A 555 -8.50 31.83 -17.40
CA SER A 555 -7.07 32.01 -17.68
C SER A 555 -6.32 30.76 -17.28
N TRP A 556 -5.22 30.43 -18.00
CA TRP A 556 -4.34 29.36 -17.56
C TRP A 556 -2.88 29.77 -17.54
N PHE A 557 -2.18 29.20 -16.59
CA PHE A 557 -0.80 29.51 -16.22
C PHE A 557 0.04 28.24 -16.29
N LYS A 558 1.36 28.39 -16.31
CA LYS A 558 2.28 27.28 -16.34
C LYS A 558 2.20 26.44 -15.06
N ASP A 559 2.06 27.13 -13.92
CA ASP A 559 2.07 26.59 -12.56
C ASP A 559 1.14 27.39 -11.63
N GLU A 560 0.96 26.92 -10.41
CA GLU A 560 0.11 27.51 -9.37
C GLU A 560 0.64 28.84 -8.82
N GLU A 561 1.90 29.20 -9.09
CA GLU A 561 2.44 30.52 -8.71
C GLU A 561 1.90 31.65 -9.58
N GLU A 562 1.18 31.35 -10.66
CA GLU A 562 0.50 32.30 -11.55
C GLU A 562 1.43 33.37 -12.18
N ARG A 563 2.76 33.11 -12.18
CA ARG A 563 3.74 34.09 -12.70
C ARG A 563 3.76 34.16 -14.22
N GLU A 564 3.54 33.04 -14.91
CA GLU A 564 3.60 32.93 -16.36
C GLU A 564 2.22 32.57 -16.92
N LYS A 565 1.46 33.63 -17.28
CA LYS A 565 0.15 33.48 -17.94
C LYS A 565 0.33 33.01 -19.38
N LYS A 566 -0.30 31.89 -19.73
CA LYS A 566 -0.24 31.32 -21.08
C LYS A 566 -1.33 31.85 -21.98
N TYR A 567 -2.54 32.03 -21.48
CA TYR A 567 -3.68 32.54 -22.21
C TYR A 567 -4.81 32.99 -21.30
N MET A 568 -5.74 33.76 -21.87
CA MET A 568 -7.02 34.13 -21.25
C MET A 568 -8.12 34.05 -22.31
N LEU A 569 -9.17 33.31 -21.99
CA LEU A 569 -10.32 33.10 -22.84
C LEU A 569 -11.54 33.78 -22.21
N PRO A 570 -12.18 34.78 -22.89
CA PRO A 570 -13.47 35.30 -22.44
C PRO A 570 -14.53 34.19 -22.48
N LEU A 571 -15.44 34.19 -21.51
CA LEU A 571 -16.49 33.17 -21.40
C LEU A 571 -17.75 33.50 -22.22
N ASP A 572 -17.87 34.74 -22.69
CA ASP A 572 -19.05 35.18 -23.42
C ASP A 572 -19.29 34.35 -24.69
N GLY A 573 -20.54 33.87 -24.83
CA GLY A 573 -20.96 33.04 -25.97
C GLY A 573 -20.40 31.61 -25.99
N LEU A 574 -19.70 31.17 -24.93
CA LEU A 574 -19.22 29.78 -24.82
C LEU A 574 -20.27 28.84 -24.23
N LYS A 575 -20.21 27.58 -24.64
CA LYS A 575 -21.00 26.45 -24.09
C LYS A 575 -20.10 25.28 -23.72
N LEU A 576 -20.63 24.42 -22.90
CA LEU A 576 -20.01 23.15 -22.46
C LEU A 576 -20.57 21.98 -23.26
N ARG A 577 -19.70 21.03 -23.61
CA ARG A 577 -20.05 19.76 -24.23
C ARG A 577 -19.33 18.62 -23.54
N ASP A 578 -20.05 17.53 -23.26
CA ASP A 578 -19.44 16.27 -22.83
C ASP A 578 -18.78 15.58 -24.02
N LEU A 579 -17.59 15.04 -23.80
CA LEU A 579 -16.87 14.25 -24.79
C LEU A 579 -16.89 12.78 -24.35
N GLU A 580 -17.18 11.88 -25.30
CA GLU A 580 -17.10 10.44 -25.03
C GLU A 580 -15.66 10.03 -24.71
N GLN A 581 -15.51 9.18 -23.70
CA GLN A 581 -14.21 8.63 -23.34
C GLN A 581 -13.69 7.74 -24.48
N GLY A 582 -12.54 8.08 -25.04
CA GLY A 582 -11.81 7.18 -25.94
C GLY A 582 -11.41 5.89 -25.21
N PHE A 583 -11.47 4.75 -25.91
CA PHE A 583 -11.28 3.37 -25.40
C PHE A 583 -10.01 3.09 -24.61
N MET A 584 -9.06 4.05 -24.52
CA MET A 584 -7.80 3.97 -23.76
C MET A 584 -7.52 5.16 -22.83
N SER A 585 -8.45 6.11 -22.67
CA SER A 585 -8.23 7.27 -21.82
C SER A 585 -8.73 7.02 -20.40
N ARG A 586 -7.83 7.17 -19.43
CA ARG A 586 -8.20 7.14 -17.99
C ARG A 586 -8.73 8.48 -17.48
N ARG A 587 -8.71 9.53 -18.30
CA ARG A 587 -9.12 10.89 -17.92
C ARG A 587 -10.52 11.20 -18.47
N HIS A 588 -11.32 11.87 -17.65
CA HIS A 588 -12.66 12.33 -18.02
C HIS A 588 -12.59 13.67 -18.72
N MET A 589 -13.31 13.81 -19.85
CA MET A 589 -13.14 14.93 -20.78
C MET A 589 -14.44 15.72 -20.98
N PHE A 590 -14.28 17.03 -21.18
CA PHE A 590 -15.32 17.93 -21.65
C PHE A 590 -14.72 19.01 -22.56
N ALA A 591 -15.53 19.71 -23.31
CA ALA A 591 -15.06 20.79 -24.20
C ALA A 591 -15.81 22.09 -23.96
N LEU A 592 -15.09 23.19 -24.15
CA LEU A 592 -15.66 24.53 -24.33
C LEU A 592 -15.71 24.85 -25.82
N PHE A 593 -16.84 25.28 -26.33
CA PHE A 593 -17.01 25.61 -27.73
C PHE A 593 -17.96 26.80 -27.91
N ASN A 594 -17.87 27.44 -29.07
CA ASN A 594 -18.80 28.48 -29.43
C ASN A 594 -19.87 27.90 -30.40
N PRO A 595 -21.19 28.00 -30.11
CA PRO A 595 -22.25 27.43 -30.94
C PRO A 595 -22.36 28.05 -32.32
N GLU A 596 -21.83 29.28 -32.55
CA GLU A 596 -21.76 29.92 -33.83
C GLU A 596 -20.60 29.42 -34.73
N GLY A 597 -19.83 28.44 -34.25
CA GLY A 597 -18.73 27.82 -34.96
C GLY A 597 -17.46 28.69 -35.02
N ARG A 598 -17.38 29.76 -34.22
CA ARG A 598 -16.17 30.58 -34.08
C ARG A 598 -15.06 29.80 -33.36
N ASN A 599 -13.81 30.13 -33.70
CA ASN A 599 -12.67 29.55 -33.01
C ASN A 599 -12.63 30.02 -31.55
N VAL A 600 -12.49 29.07 -30.63
CA VAL A 600 -12.42 29.30 -29.16
C VAL A 600 -10.99 29.62 -28.75
N TYR A 601 -10.04 28.87 -29.27
CA TYR A 601 -8.63 29.03 -28.92
C TYR A 601 -7.75 28.87 -30.18
N LYS A 602 -7.05 29.93 -30.60
CA LYS A 602 -6.25 29.95 -31.84
C LYS A 602 -7.11 29.48 -33.02
N ASP A 603 -6.69 28.42 -33.69
CA ASP A 603 -7.38 27.84 -34.85
C ASP A 603 -8.37 26.71 -34.46
N TYR A 604 -8.57 26.48 -33.14
CA TYR A 604 -9.43 25.41 -32.66
C TYR A 604 -10.85 25.90 -32.40
N LYS A 605 -11.83 25.17 -32.92
CA LYS A 605 -13.28 25.44 -32.74
C LYS A 605 -13.77 25.06 -31.35
N GLN A 606 -13.06 24.16 -30.68
CA GLN A 606 -13.34 23.73 -29.29
C GLN A 606 -12.06 23.59 -28.51
N LEU A 607 -12.12 23.87 -27.19
CA LEU A 607 -11.05 23.66 -26.25
C LEU A 607 -11.39 22.42 -25.44
N GLU A 608 -10.62 21.34 -25.63
CA GLU A 608 -10.81 20.05 -24.97
C GLU A 608 -10.03 20.03 -23.66
N LEU A 609 -10.75 19.82 -22.57
CA LEU A 609 -10.25 19.83 -21.20
C LEU A 609 -10.48 18.48 -20.54
N SER A 610 -9.56 18.03 -19.66
CA SER A 610 -9.75 16.82 -18.88
C SER A 610 -9.24 16.96 -17.46
N CYS A 611 -9.84 16.16 -16.56
CA CYS A 611 -9.39 15.96 -15.20
C CYS A 611 -9.14 14.46 -14.93
N GLU A 612 -8.50 14.15 -13.83
CA GLU A 612 -8.19 12.76 -13.43
C GLU A 612 -9.44 12.02 -12.97
N THR A 613 -10.35 12.71 -12.30
CA THR A 613 -11.59 12.12 -11.77
C THR A 613 -12.82 12.73 -12.43
N GLN A 614 -13.91 11.93 -12.51
CA GLN A 614 -15.22 12.43 -12.94
C GLN A 614 -15.73 13.53 -12.02
N ASP A 615 -15.42 13.40 -10.74
CA ASP A 615 -15.78 14.35 -9.71
C ASP A 615 -15.19 15.74 -9.93
N ASP A 616 -13.93 15.81 -10.38
CA ASP A 616 -13.29 17.08 -10.72
C ASP A 616 -13.92 17.71 -11.96
N VAL A 617 -14.28 16.90 -12.96
CA VAL A 617 -15.00 17.37 -14.15
C VAL A 617 -16.35 17.97 -13.75
N ASP A 618 -17.15 17.27 -12.92
CA ASP A 618 -18.46 17.75 -12.50
C ASP A 618 -18.33 19.04 -11.67
N SER A 619 -17.30 19.14 -10.84
CA SER A 619 -17.01 20.33 -10.05
C SER A 619 -16.57 21.54 -10.92
N TRP A 620 -15.78 21.31 -11.97
CA TRP A 620 -15.43 22.33 -12.93
C TRP A 620 -16.65 22.78 -13.76
N LYS A 621 -17.50 21.84 -14.22
CA LYS A 621 -18.75 22.15 -14.92
C LYS A 621 -19.69 22.99 -14.06
N ALA A 622 -19.85 22.65 -12.79
CA ALA A 622 -20.63 23.46 -11.84
C ALA A 622 -20.04 24.87 -11.66
N SER A 623 -18.71 25.00 -11.67
CA SER A 623 -18.04 26.30 -11.58
C SER A 623 -18.23 27.13 -12.86
N PHE A 624 -18.19 26.51 -14.04
CA PHE A 624 -18.54 27.14 -15.31
C PHE A 624 -20.00 27.62 -15.37
N LEU A 625 -20.93 26.83 -14.82
CA LEU A 625 -22.33 27.28 -14.67
C LEU A 625 -22.46 28.55 -13.83
N ARG A 626 -21.73 28.63 -12.71
CA ARG A 626 -21.68 29.84 -11.88
C ARG A 626 -21.09 31.02 -12.64
N ALA A 627 -20.19 30.77 -13.59
CA ALA A 627 -19.60 31.78 -14.48
C ALA A 627 -20.50 32.11 -15.68
N GLY A 628 -21.68 31.49 -15.83
CA GLY A 628 -22.62 31.74 -16.93
C GLY A 628 -22.38 30.94 -18.21
N VAL A 629 -21.51 29.91 -18.18
CA VAL A 629 -21.28 28.98 -19.29
C VAL A 629 -22.16 27.75 -19.14
N TYR A 630 -23.12 27.59 -20.02
CA TYR A 630 -24.13 26.51 -19.94
C TYR A 630 -23.77 25.32 -20.84
N PRO A 631 -24.22 24.11 -20.48
CA PRO A 631 -24.00 22.91 -21.30
C PRO A 631 -24.75 22.98 -22.64
N GLU A 632 -24.20 22.29 -23.65
CA GLU A 632 -24.91 22.02 -24.88
C GLU A 632 -26.10 21.14 -24.61
N LYS A 633 -27.24 21.50 -25.21
CA LYS A 633 -28.45 20.70 -25.14
C LYS A 633 -28.29 19.49 -26.05
N THR A 634 -28.22 18.30 -25.47
CA THR A 634 -28.21 17.05 -26.22
C THR A 634 -29.63 16.84 -26.77
N SER A 635 -29.78 16.96 -28.10
CA SER A 635 -30.90 16.35 -28.78
C SER A 635 -30.67 14.83 -28.77
N GLU A 636 -31.21 14.13 -27.79
CA GLU A 636 -31.38 12.68 -27.91
C GLU A 636 -32.35 12.45 -29.07
N ALA A 637 -31.78 12.14 -30.24
CA ALA A 637 -32.50 11.69 -31.41
C ALA A 637 -33.15 10.33 -31.07
N ALA A 638 -34.43 10.29 -31.23
CA ALA A 638 -35.27 9.13 -31.27
C ALA A 638 -34.60 7.92 -31.93
N ASN A 639 -34.35 6.89 -31.13
CA ASN A 639 -34.34 5.51 -31.59
C ASN A 639 -35.59 4.83 -31.04
N GLY A 640 -36.68 5.04 -31.75
CA GLY A 640 -37.88 4.25 -31.64
C GLY A 640 -38.00 3.43 -32.91
N ASP A 641 -37.88 2.13 -32.80
CA ASP A 641 -38.21 1.17 -33.84
C ASP A 641 -39.60 1.41 -34.38
N GLU A 642 -39.70 1.78 -35.66
CA GLU A 642 -40.84 1.43 -36.51
C GLU A 642 -40.34 0.74 -37.79
N LEU A 643 -40.55 -0.58 -37.78
CA LEU A 643 -40.53 -1.43 -38.96
C LEU A 643 -41.61 -0.94 -39.93
N PHE A 644 -41.21 -0.35 -41.05
CA PHE A 644 -42.02 -0.35 -42.26
C PHE A 644 -41.17 -0.67 -43.47
N LEU A 645 -41.57 -1.75 -44.11
CA LEU A 645 -41.01 -2.30 -45.35
C LEU A 645 -41.15 -1.35 -46.53
N PRO A 646 -40.28 -1.41 -47.51
CA PRO A 646 -40.29 -0.57 -48.69
C PRO A 646 -41.17 -1.16 -49.78
N PHE A 647 -41.97 -0.33 -50.44
CA PHE A 647 -42.47 -0.62 -51.78
C PHE A 647 -41.73 0.27 -52.84
N PRO A 648 -41.38 -0.30 -53.99
CA PRO A 648 -40.58 0.39 -54.99
C PRO A 648 -41.46 1.02 -56.07
N GLY A 649 -41.04 2.17 -56.55
CA GLY A 649 -41.56 2.61 -57.83
C GLY A 649 -41.35 4.06 -58.20
N LEU A 650 -40.50 4.22 -59.19
CA LEU A 650 -40.46 5.27 -60.20
C LEU A 650 -39.76 6.58 -59.92
N GLY A 651 -38.74 6.68 -60.71
CA GLY A 651 -37.74 7.65 -60.94
C GLY A 651 -38.17 9.09 -61.29
N GLY A 652 -37.22 9.98 -61.18
CA GLY A 652 -37.28 11.25 -61.83
C GLY A 652 -36.55 12.39 -61.14
N ASN A 653 -35.32 12.55 -61.54
CA ASN A 653 -34.64 13.86 -61.75
C ASN A 653 -34.19 14.76 -60.61
N LYS A 654 -32.89 14.87 -60.55
CA LYS A 654 -32.12 15.93 -59.91
C LYS A 654 -32.67 17.32 -60.18
N ARG A 655 -32.83 18.10 -59.13
CA ARG A 655 -32.44 19.52 -59.15
C ARG A 655 -32.14 19.97 -57.73
N SER A 656 -30.90 20.37 -57.55
CA SER A 656 -30.41 21.19 -56.44
C SER A 656 -31.27 22.44 -56.33
N SER A 657 -31.79 22.69 -55.12
CA SER A 657 -32.14 24.05 -54.76
C SER A 657 -31.93 24.16 -53.24
N ASP A 658 -30.85 24.85 -52.90
CA ASP A 658 -30.74 25.56 -51.65
C ASP A 658 -32.00 26.38 -51.43
N THR A 659 -32.72 26.04 -50.38
CA THR A 659 -33.66 26.99 -49.78
C THR A 659 -33.51 26.88 -48.27
N SER A 660 -32.63 27.71 -47.71
CA SER A 660 -32.75 28.30 -46.41
C SER A 660 -34.08 29.00 -46.29
N GLY A 661 -35.16 28.25 -46.04
CA GLY A 661 -36.49 28.79 -45.78
C GLY A 661 -36.55 29.41 -44.40
N THR A 662 -36.02 30.60 -44.20
CA THR A 662 -36.60 31.56 -43.28
C THR A 662 -37.99 31.93 -43.81
N SER A 663 -38.99 31.09 -43.49
CA SER A 663 -40.38 31.54 -43.60
C SER A 663 -40.48 32.75 -42.65
N SER A 664 -40.60 33.94 -43.18
CA SER A 664 -40.98 35.13 -42.42
C SER A 664 -42.27 34.80 -41.69
N MET A 665 -42.16 34.57 -40.36
CA MET A 665 -43.33 34.40 -39.54
C MET A 665 -44.11 35.72 -39.60
N ASP A 666 -45.45 35.62 -39.59
CA ASP A 666 -46.32 36.78 -39.45
C ASP A 666 -45.83 37.58 -38.22
N PRO A 667 -45.57 38.91 -38.34
CA PRO A 667 -45.07 39.74 -37.24
C PRO A 667 -45.95 39.69 -35.98
N GLN A 668 -47.23 39.41 -36.15
CA GLN A 668 -48.15 39.23 -35.03
C GLN A 668 -47.91 37.88 -34.28
N LEU A 669 -47.69 36.80 -35.02
CA LEU A 669 -47.37 35.51 -34.45
C LEU A 669 -46.00 35.57 -33.74
N GLU A 670 -45.05 36.26 -34.30
CA GLU A 670 -43.72 36.38 -33.67
C GLU A 670 -43.76 37.14 -32.35
N ARG A 671 -44.54 38.20 -32.23
CA ARG A 671 -44.80 38.89 -30.96
C ARG A 671 -45.51 37.99 -29.96
N GLN A 672 -46.51 37.20 -30.36
CA GLN A 672 -47.18 36.25 -29.48
C GLN A 672 -46.23 35.17 -28.99
N VAL A 673 -45.36 34.63 -29.85
CA VAL A 673 -44.34 33.63 -29.48
C VAL A 673 -43.36 34.21 -28.47
N GLU A 674 -42.87 35.46 -28.69
CA GLU A 674 -41.95 36.12 -27.76
C GLU A 674 -42.62 36.39 -26.40
N THR A 675 -43.86 36.82 -26.38
CA THR A 675 -44.64 37.04 -25.16
C THR A 675 -44.77 35.76 -24.35
N ILE A 676 -45.17 34.65 -24.96
CA ILE A 676 -45.34 33.35 -24.30
C ILE A 676 -43.97 32.83 -23.83
N ARG A 677 -42.93 32.98 -24.67
CA ARG A 677 -41.57 32.60 -24.24
C ARG A 677 -41.15 33.29 -22.93
N ASN A 678 -41.29 34.61 -22.89
CA ASN A 678 -40.93 35.37 -21.68
C ASN A 678 -41.72 34.96 -20.44
N LEU A 679 -42.98 34.66 -20.62
CA LEU A 679 -43.85 34.14 -19.53
C LEU A 679 -43.43 32.76 -19.08
N VAL A 680 -43.10 31.83 -20.02
CA VAL A 680 -42.57 30.49 -19.74
C VAL A 680 -41.28 30.57 -18.97
N ASP A 681 -40.32 31.40 -19.44
CA ASP A 681 -39.05 31.61 -18.79
C ASP A 681 -39.23 32.16 -17.35
N SER A 682 -40.10 33.15 -17.16
CA SER A 682 -40.41 33.70 -15.86
C SER A 682 -40.98 32.66 -14.91
N TYR A 683 -41.97 31.89 -15.38
CA TYR A 683 -42.60 30.87 -14.55
C TYR A 683 -41.66 29.70 -14.23
N MET A 684 -40.92 29.20 -15.21
CA MET A 684 -39.98 28.12 -14.99
C MET A 684 -38.82 28.47 -14.08
N ARG A 685 -38.40 29.76 -14.00
CA ARG A 685 -37.47 30.22 -12.98
C ARG A 685 -37.99 30.00 -11.56
N ILE A 686 -39.27 30.27 -11.32
CA ILE A 686 -39.89 30.04 -10.01
C ILE A 686 -39.90 28.55 -9.69
N VAL A 687 -40.43 27.72 -10.57
CA VAL A 687 -40.56 26.27 -10.37
C VAL A 687 -39.17 25.63 -10.21
N THR A 688 -38.18 26.01 -11.02
CA THR A 688 -36.80 25.51 -10.91
C THR A 688 -36.15 25.90 -9.59
N LYS A 689 -36.35 27.16 -9.14
CA LYS A 689 -35.82 27.62 -7.84
C LYS A 689 -36.42 26.80 -6.70
N THR A 690 -37.73 26.58 -6.70
CA THR A 690 -38.43 25.76 -5.72
C THR A 690 -37.97 24.32 -5.74
N THR A 691 -37.84 23.72 -6.91
CA THR A 691 -37.38 22.33 -7.07
C THR A 691 -35.94 22.16 -6.53
N ARG A 692 -35.00 23.07 -6.86
CA ARG A 692 -33.63 23.05 -6.34
C ARG A 692 -33.54 23.14 -4.82
N ASP A 693 -34.49 23.80 -4.17
CA ASP A 693 -34.55 23.91 -2.71
C ASP A 693 -35.25 22.73 -2.04
N LEU A 694 -36.39 22.31 -2.56
CA LEU A 694 -37.24 21.27 -1.93
C LEU A 694 -36.69 19.85 -2.12
N VAL A 695 -36.10 19.50 -3.29
CA VAL A 695 -35.59 18.13 -3.54
C VAL A 695 -34.52 17.74 -2.54
N PRO A 696 -33.43 18.53 -2.32
CA PRO A 696 -32.45 18.23 -1.28
C PRO A 696 -33.05 18.14 0.12
N LYS A 697 -33.98 19.05 0.48
CA LYS A 697 -34.64 19.05 1.80
C LYS A 697 -35.49 17.81 2.03
N THR A 698 -36.19 17.36 1.01
CA THR A 698 -37.02 16.13 1.06
C THR A 698 -36.13 14.91 1.25
N ILE A 699 -35.02 14.80 0.48
CA ILE A 699 -34.07 13.71 0.60
C ILE A 699 -33.41 13.70 1.99
N MET A 700 -32.98 14.86 2.49
CA MET A 700 -32.43 14.99 3.83
C MET A 700 -33.39 14.49 4.89
N MET A 701 -34.65 14.92 4.84
CA MET A 701 -35.66 14.55 5.82
C MET A 701 -36.06 13.08 5.73
N MET A 702 -36.39 12.60 4.53
CA MET A 702 -37.00 11.29 4.35
C MET A 702 -35.98 10.14 4.28
N ILE A 703 -34.76 10.39 3.85
CA ILE A 703 -33.75 9.35 3.68
C ILE A 703 -32.66 9.49 4.73
N ILE A 704 -31.93 10.61 4.76
CA ILE A 704 -30.70 10.73 5.56
C ILE A 704 -31.00 10.81 7.05
N ASN A 705 -31.86 11.73 7.47
CA ASN A 705 -32.23 11.86 8.89
C ASN A 705 -32.98 10.62 9.36
N ASN A 706 -33.85 10.07 8.54
CA ASN A 706 -34.61 8.87 8.88
C ASN A 706 -33.69 7.64 8.99
N ALA A 707 -32.68 7.49 8.14
CA ALA A 707 -31.69 6.43 8.27
C ALA A 707 -30.86 6.59 9.56
N LYS A 708 -30.49 7.83 9.93
CA LYS A 708 -29.82 8.13 11.18
C LYS A 708 -30.68 7.74 12.39
N ASP A 709 -31.95 8.14 12.40
CA ASP A 709 -32.89 7.83 13.49
C ASP A 709 -33.13 6.33 13.62
N PHE A 710 -33.23 5.61 12.49
CA PHE A 710 -33.35 4.17 12.45
C PHE A 710 -32.12 3.46 13.03
N ILE A 711 -30.91 3.87 12.62
CA ILE A 711 -29.66 3.30 13.14
C ILE A 711 -29.55 3.53 14.65
N ASN A 712 -29.96 4.69 15.13
CA ASN A 712 -29.90 5.06 16.55
C ASN A 712 -30.94 4.40 17.42
N GLY A 713 -32.18 4.21 16.93
CA GLY A 713 -33.30 3.76 17.73
C GLY A 713 -33.75 2.33 17.47
N GLU A 714 -33.77 1.88 16.23
CA GLU A 714 -34.48 0.66 15.82
C GLU A 714 -33.56 -0.49 15.35
N LEU A 715 -32.36 -0.18 14.83
CA LEU A 715 -31.44 -1.18 14.26
C LEU A 715 -31.16 -2.34 15.22
N LEU A 716 -30.94 -2.03 16.50
CA LEU A 716 -30.67 -3.04 17.52
C LEU A 716 -31.84 -4.02 17.69
N ALA A 717 -33.07 -3.51 17.73
CA ALA A 717 -34.29 -4.33 17.86
C ALA A 717 -34.46 -5.26 16.63
N HIS A 718 -34.19 -4.75 15.44
CA HIS A 718 -34.23 -5.54 14.20
C HIS A 718 -33.16 -6.62 14.16
N LEU A 719 -31.94 -6.35 14.63
CA LEU A 719 -30.88 -7.35 14.76
C LEU A 719 -31.24 -8.45 15.75
N TYR A 720 -31.88 -8.10 16.88
CA TYR A 720 -32.35 -9.09 17.84
C TYR A 720 -33.49 -9.96 17.29
N ALA A 721 -34.33 -9.40 16.42
CA ALA A 721 -35.42 -10.12 15.79
C ALA A 721 -35.03 -10.99 14.61
N SER A 722 -33.89 -10.73 13.97
CA SER A 722 -33.51 -11.38 12.70
C SER A 722 -32.82 -12.73 12.85
N GLY A 723 -32.38 -13.16 14.04
CA GLY A 723 -31.77 -14.48 14.22
C GLY A 723 -31.05 -14.73 15.55
N ASP A 724 -30.38 -15.88 15.63
CA ASP A 724 -29.59 -16.26 16.80
C ASP A 724 -28.32 -15.41 16.93
N GLN A 725 -28.23 -14.67 18.02
CA GLN A 725 -27.10 -13.79 18.34
C GLN A 725 -25.76 -14.54 18.39
N SER A 726 -25.77 -15.78 18.82
CA SER A 726 -24.54 -16.60 18.88
C SER A 726 -23.97 -16.87 17.50
N GLN A 727 -24.83 -17.05 16.49
CA GLN A 727 -24.41 -17.24 15.10
C GLN A 727 -23.95 -15.93 14.43
N MET A 728 -24.61 -14.82 14.74
CA MET A 728 -24.19 -13.51 14.23
C MET A 728 -22.78 -13.12 14.74
N MET A 729 -22.48 -13.49 15.98
CA MET A 729 -21.19 -13.22 16.62
C MET A 729 -20.18 -14.34 16.41
N GLU A 730 -20.29 -15.11 15.35
CA GLU A 730 -19.31 -16.10 14.92
C GLU A 730 -18.16 -15.37 14.22
N GLU A 731 -16.95 -15.57 14.76
CA GLU A 731 -15.72 -14.95 14.23
C GLU A 731 -15.34 -15.57 12.89
N SER A 732 -14.89 -14.78 11.92
CA SER A 732 -14.41 -15.32 10.65
C SER A 732 -13.18 -16.19 10.89
N PRO A 733 -13.01 -17.31 10.13
CA PRO A 733 -11.85 -18.20 10.27
C PRO A 733 -10.51 -17.47 10.08
N GLU A 734 -10.47 -16.48 9.19
CA GLU A 734 -9.29 -15.66 8.92
C GLU A 734 -8.90 -14.77 10.11
N GLU A 735 -9.88 -14.09 10.71
CA GLU A 735 -9.64 -13.25 11.89
C GLU A 735 -9.35 -14.07 13.14
N ALA A 736 -9.96 -15.24 13.28
CA ALA A 736 -9.64 -16.19 14.35
C ALA A 736 -8.18 -16.66 14.27
N LEU A 737 -7.72 -17.02 13.05
CA LEU A 737 -6.34 -17.43 12.79
C LEU A 737 -5.37 -16.27 13.07
N LYS A 738 -5.67 -15.09 12.61
CA LYS A 738 -4.88 -13.87 12.83
C LYS A 738 -4.80 -13.50 14.31
N ARG A 739 -5.90 -13.61 15.03
CA ARG A 739 -5.93 -13.43 16.49
C ARG A 739 -5.04 -14.43 17.21
N GLU A 740 -5.16 -15.72 16.84
CA GLU A 740 -4.32 -16.77 17.43
C GLU A 740 -2.83 -16.54 17.14
N GLU A 741 -2.48 -16.16 15.93
CA GLU A 741 -1.11 -15.85 15.55
C GLU A 741 -0.57 -14.64 16.32
N MET A 742 -1.38 -13.58 16.47
CA MET A 742 -1.00 -12.40 17.26
C MET A 742 -0.82 -12.72 18.75
N LEU A 743 -1.72 -13.52 19.32
CA LEU A 743 -1.59 -13.98 20.71
C LEU A 743 -0.34 -14.85 20.90
N ARG A 744 -0.04 -15.76 19.95
CA ARG A 744 1.18 -16.55 19.95
C ARG A 744 2.43 -15.65 19.90
N MET A 745 2.44 -14.66 19.00
CA MET A 745 3.55 -13.70 18.91
C MET A 745 3.71 -12.89 20.19
N TYR A 746 2.62 -12.42 20.79
CA TYR A 746 2.65 -11.67 22.05
C TYR A 746 3.26 -12.51 23.19
N HIS A 747 2.79 -13.75 23.34
CA HIS A 747 3.33 -14.68 24.36
C HIS A 747 4.80 -15.03 24.09
N ALA A 748 5.17 -15.20 22.81
CA ALA A 748 6.53 -15.45 22.41
C ALA A 748 7.47 -14.29 22.75
N CYS A 749 7.08 -13.07 22.44
CA CYS A 749 7.85 -11.87 22.77
C CYS A 749 7.98 -11.68 24.29
N LYS A 750 6.90 -11.90 25.04
CA LYS A 750 6.90 -11.79 26.50
C LYS A 750 7.82 -12.82 27.17
N GLU A 751 7.74 -14.07 26.72
CA GLU A 751 8.62 -15.14 27.23
C GLU A 751 10.08 -14.90 26.85
N ALA A 752 10.34 -14.42 25.62
CA ALA A 752 11.68 -14.03 25.20
C ALA A 752 12.27 -12.92 26.05
N LEU A 753 11.51 -11.88 26.34
CA LEU A 753 11.96 -10.80 27.24
C LEU A 753 12.19 -11.29 28.68
N ARG A 754 11.38 -12.24 29.16
CA ARG A 754 11.60 -12.89 30.47
C ARG A 754 12.94 -13.64 30.48
N ILE A 755 13.20 -14.48 29.49
CA ILE A 755 14.44 -15.23 29.34
C ILE A 755 15.66 -14.30 29.29
N ILE A 756 15.57 -13.18 28.52
CA ILE A 756 16.64 -12.19 28.43
C ILE A 756 16.82 -11.45 29.75
N GLY A 757 15.74 -11.14 30.47
CA GLY A 757 15.78 -10.48 31.78
C GLY A 757 16.48 -11.30 32.85
N ASP A 758 16.21 -12.60 32.91
CA ASP A 758 16.84 -13.54 33.83
C ASP A 758 18.38 -13.59 33.68
N VAL A 759 18.86 -13.41 32.45
CA VAL A 759 20.29 -13.41 32.10
C VAL A 759 20.98 -12.09 32.39
N SER A 760 20.31 -10.96 32.12
CA SER A 760 20.91 -9.64 32.38
C SER A 760 21.22 -9.47 33.87
N MET A 761 20.44 -10.06 34.73
CA MET A 761 20.71 -10.06 36.19
C MET A 761 21.96 -10.86 36.54
N ALA A 762 22.29 -11.92 35.78
CA ALA A 762 23.44 -12.80 36.07
C ALA A 762 24.76 -12.28 35.44
N THR A 763 24.74 -11.38 34.49
CA THR A 763 25.92 -10.95 33.70
C THR A 763 26.53 -9.61 34.11
N VAL A 764 25.92 -8.86 35.02
CA VAL A 764 26.34 -7.50 35.42
C VAL A 764 27.73 -7.44 36.12
N SER A 765 28.37 -8.57 36.48
CA SER A 765 29.57 -8.57 37.30
C SER A 765 30.88 -9.04 36.63
N THR A 766 30.96 -9.19 35.30
CA THR A 766 32.18 -9.67 34.64
C THR A 766 32.95 -8.55 33.96
N PRO A 767 34.25 -8.38 34.20
CA PRO A 767 35.07 -7.37 33.56
C PRO A 767 35.21 -7.64 32.06
N VAL A 768 35.07 -6.59 31.27
CA VAL A 768 35.26 -6.61 29.82
C VAL A 768 36.73 -6.99 29.49
N PRO A 769 36.99 -7.98 28.62
CA PRO A 769 38.34 -8.21 28.12
C PRO A 769 38.89 -6.94 27.49
N PRO A 770 40.20 -6.65 27.57
CA PRO A 770 40.78 -5.45 26.97
C PRO A 770 40.51 -5.41 25.46
N PRO A 771 40.21 -4.24 24.87
CA PRO A 771 40.01 -4.11 23.44
C PRO A 771 41.26 -4.61 22.67
N VAL A 772 41.01 -5.40 21.64
CA VAL A 772 42.07 -5.83 20.73
C VAL A 772 42.64 -4.56 20.10
N LYS A 773 43.97 -4.35 20.26
CA LYS A 773 44.64 -3.21 19.66
C LYS A 773 44.41 -3.20 18.15
N ASN A 774 44.06 -2.05 17.61
CA ASN A 774 43.79 -1.84 16.18
C ASN A 774 45.08 -1.73 15.32
N ASP A 775 46.17 -2.33 15.72
CA ASP A 775 47.48 -2.27 15.04
C ASP A 775 47.42 -2.73 13.59
N TRP A 776 46.40 -3.45 13.20
CA TRP A 776 46.18 -3.88 11.82
C TRP A 776 45.64 -2.77 10.88
N LEU A 777 45.14 -1.66 11.41
CA LEU A 777 44.68 -0.49 10.63
C LEU A 777 45.81 0.51 10.39
N GLU A 778 46.80 0.63 11.31
CA GLU A 778 47.87 1.60 11.24
C GLU A 778 49.00 1.20 10.26
N SER A 779 49.14 -0.11 9.98
CA SER A 779 50.18 -0.59 9.04
C SER A 779 49.91 -0.25 7.56
N ARG A 780 48.80 0.41 7.20
CA ARG A 780 48.50 0.83 5.83
C ARG A 780 48.81 2.29 5.50
N LEU A 781 49.20 3.12 6.48
CA LEU A 781 49.47 4.55 6.24
C LEU A 781 50.93 4.91 5.94
N ASP A 782 51.87 3.97 6.10
CA ASP A 782 53.32 4.26 6.01
C ASP A 782 54.01 3.70 4.77
N SER A 783 53.36 3.49 3.66
CA SER A 783 54.03 3.14 2.41
C SER A 783 53.68 4.10 1.26
N ASN A 784 54.20 5.32 1.34
CA ASN A 784 54.42 6.14 0.16
C ASN A 784 55.56 7.16 0.42
N PRO A 785 56.76 6.97 -0.12
CA PRO A 785 57.82 7.97 -0.02
C PRO A 785 57.58 9.04 -1.08
N ARG A 786 57.06 10.18 -0.71
CA ARG A 786 57.16 11.41 -1.50
C ARG A 786 58.12 12.36 -0.84
N LEU A 787 59.28 12.52 -1.49
CA LEU A 787 60.18 13.60 -1.36
C LEU A 787 59.48 14.96 -1.46
N SER A 788 59.68 15.81 -0.47
CA SER A 788 59.34 17.24 -0.55
C SER A 788 60.53 18.08 -0.09
N PRO A 789 60.84 19.17 -0.81
CA PRO A 789 61.97 20.04 -0.46
C PRO A 789 61.58 21.05 0.62
N PRO A 790 62.58 21.71 1.27
CA PRO A 790 62.31 22.51 2.48
C PRO A 790 61.88 23.95 2.15
N SER A 791 61.05 24.53 3.04
CA SER A 791 60.70 25.94 3.01
C SER A 791 61.08 26.66 4.31
N PRO A 792 61.46 27.92 4.25
CA PRO A 792 61.95 28.64 5.41
C PRO A 792 60.94 29.55 6.12
N GLY A 793 61.11 29.63 7.40
CA GLY A 793 61.04 30.74 8.33
C GLY A 793 59.81 31.58 8.61
N GLY A 794 59.35 31.50 9.86
CA GLY A 794 58.94 32.55 10.76
C GLY A 794 57.53 33.13 10.70
N PRO A 795 57.05 33.87 11.73
CA PRO A 795 57.19 33.66 13.17
C PRO A 795 55.86 33.66 13.97
N ARG A 796 55.94 33.32 15.24
CA ARG A 796 54.95 33.28 16.34
C ARG A 796 53.99 34.51 16.41
N ARG A 797 52.74 34.29 16.73
CA ARG A 797 52.01 35.14 17.66
C ARG A 797 50.95 34.38 18.45
N ALA A 798 50.81 34.87 19.68
CA ALA A 798 50.17 34.35 20.84
C ALA A 798 48.62 34.27 20.82
N ALA A 799 48.09 33.45 21.74
CA ALA A 799 46.69 33.40 22.20
C ALA A 799 46.23 34.73 22.81
N PRO A 800 44.94 34.99 22.93
CA PRO A 800 44.37 34.82 24.28
C PRO A 800 42.96 34.21 24.35
N ALA A 801 42.68 33.91 25.59
CA ALA A 801 41.54 33.20 26.19
C ALA A 801 40.22 33.97 26.21
N GLN A 802 39.16 33.20 26.58
CA GLN A 802 37.92 33.54 27.28
C GLN A 802 36.82 34.30 26.51
N GLN A 803 35.71 33.68 26.27
CA GLN A 803 34.51 33.58 27.16
C GLN A 803 33.60 32.48 26.63
#